data_3b950afda4f4d9f41d10bb2e823499e9
#
_entry.id   3b950afda4f4d9f41d10bb2e823499e9
#
_cell.length_a   1.000
_cell.length_b   1.000
_cell.length_c   1.000
_cell.angle_alpha   90.00
_cell.angle_beta   90.00
_cell.angle_gamma   90.00
#
_symmetry.space_group_name_H-M   'P 1'
#
loop_
_entity.id
_entity.type
_entity.pdbx_description
1 polymer ?
#
loop_
_entity_poly.entity_id
_entity_poly.type
_entity_poly.pdbx_seq_one_letter_code
_entity_poly.pdbx_strand_id
1 'polypeptide(L)'
;MNQRRIARCLSFAVALSLNSFAVADTLPLTAVDLDKIHQDWGKPGVDKSVDGKPISIGGHAFEHGVGTHAASVLWLDLGGTAEHFTANVGVDDDVKGEPKAAKTKVEFSIVCDDNKTLFKSGPMKVGDAAKPVDIDLHGVHKLVMIVDSVGGSIDYRHADWAEGSFTYSGSKPVAIDAPGETAEVLTPPAPATPRINGTSLYGVRPTHPVLFTIAATGDRPMTFAADNVPDGVTLDPKTGQLTGAIAKPGEYVVKLHATNSLGTADRELKIEVGDRIDLTPQMGWNSWNCFAQAVSDEKVRAAADAMVSSGLINHGWTYVNMDDCWEIPSNRPAEQRRAPDGHILTNKKFPDMKALTDYIHSKGMRAGLYSSPGPSTCGGYTASYEFEEADAKQYADWGFDYLKYDWCSYGEVANQIKKGPNPPSALEILQHPYSVMGDALKHQNRDILYSFCQYGMGNVWEWGDKIGGNSWRSTGDINDSWGSMAGIGFSQNGHEKYAGPGHWNDPDMLVVGKVGWGPSLHPTHLTPNEQYTHISLWCLLDSPLLIGCDMTQMDPFTLGLLTNDEVLAVNQDPLGKQAARVTKNDDGTEVWAKDMSDGSKAVGLFNRGEMPAKVTIKWSDLGVTGAQHVRDLWRQKDVTSDSDSFTTEVGRHGAFLVKVSK
;
A
#
# COMPACT_ATOMS: atom_id res chain seq x y z
N MET A 1 -57.64 55.56 73.64
CA MET A 1 -56.65 55.88 72.62
C MET A 1 -56.23 54.55 71.99
N ASN A 2 -56.70 54.35 70.77
CA ASN A 2 -56.70 53.07 70.08
C ASN A 2 -55.40 52.80 69.37
N GLN A 3 -54.85 51.64 69.63
CA GLN A 3 -53.82 50.97 68.77
C GLN A 3 -54.45 49.88 67.97
N ARG A 4 -54.51 50.03 66.67
CA ARG A 4 -54.91 48.96 65.72
C ARG A 4 -53.69 48.14 65.37
N ARG A 5 -53.77 46.85 65.64
CA ARG A 5 -52.79 45.83 65.14
C ARG A 5 -53.19 45.39 63.74
N ILE A 6 -52.28 45.58 62.77
CA ILE A 6 -52.40 45.02 61.41
C ILE A 6 -51.74 43.65 61.40
N ALA A 7 -52.54 42.61 61.15
CA ALA A 7 -52.03 41.23 60.90
C ALA A 7 -51.56 41.09 59.42
N ARG A 8 -50.29 40.76 59.19
CA ARG A 8 -49.78 40.39 57.87
C ARG A 8 -49.93 38.88 57.69
N CYS A 9 -50.79 38.47 56.75
CA CYS A 9 -50.82 37.10 56.20
C CYS A 9 -49.65 36.89 55.27
N LEU A 10 -48.71 36.01 55.59
CA LEU A 10 -47.73 35.48 54.65
C LEU A 10 -48.39 34.32 53.87
N SER A 11 -48.61 34.53 52.59
CA SER A 11 -48.97 33.43 51.65
C SER A 11 -47.67 32.76 51.20
N PHE A 12 -47.48 31.49 51.61
CA PHE A 12 -46.44 30.61 51.06
C PHE A 12 -46.96 30.10 49.71
N ALA A 13 -46.38 30.55 48.62
CA ALA A 13 -46.52 29.94 47.31
C ALA A 13 -45.52 28.77 47.20
N VAL A 14 -46.00 27.54 47.26
CA VAL A 14 -45.25 26.34 46.93
C VAL A 14 -45.18 26.28 45.40
N ALA A 15 -44.02 26.58 44.82
CA ALA A 15 -43.76 26.33 43.43
C ALA A 15 -43.51 24.80 43.27
N LEU A 16 -44.51 24.07 42.78
CA LEU A 16 -44.29 22.73 42.23
C LEU A 16 -43.50 22.89 40.94
N SER A 17 -42.21 22.54 40.98
CA SER A 17 -41.45 22.27 39.78
C SER A 17 -41.97 20.96 39.17
N LEU A 18 -42.78 21.08 38.15
CA LEU A 18 -43.09 19.98 37.24
C LEU A 18 -41.79 19.64 36.48
N ASN A 19 -41.08 18.63 36.94
CA ASN A 19 -40.08 17.96 36.08
C ASN A 19 -40.91 17.28 34.96
N SER A 20 -41.00 17.91 33.81
CA SER A 20 -41.43 17.24 32.60
C SER A 20 -40.31 16.21 32.27
N PHE A 21 -40.56 14.97 32.53
CA PHE A 21 -39.77 13.89 31.91
C PHE A 21 -39.96 14.06 30.41
N ALA A 22 -38.92 14.45 29.70
CA ALA A 22 -38.92 14.41 28.24
C ALA A 22 -39.11 12.91 27.86
N VAL A 23 -40.18 12.64 27.12
CA VAL A 23 -40.35 11.30 26.52
C VAL A 23 -39.27 11.20 25.46
N ALA A 24 -38.45 10.15 25.53
CA ALA A 24 -37.43 9.87 24.52
C ALA A 24 -38.11 9.63 23.17
N ASP A 25 -37.67 10.34 22.15
CA ASP A 25 -38.08 10.14 20.77
C ASP A 25 -37.33 8.96 20.16
N THR A 26 -37.88 8.38 19.09
CA THR A 26 -37.22 7.29 18.35
C THR A 26 -36.93 7.70 16.92
N LEU A 27 -35.76 7.30 16.40
CA LEU A 27 -35.35 7.50 15.02
C LEU A 27 -34.91 6.17 14.41
N PRO A 28 -35.68 5.60 13.46
CA PRO A 28 -35.20 4.44 12.70
C PRO A 28 -33.93 4.77 11.91
N LEU A 29 -33.00 3.84 11.82
CA LEU A 29 -31.76 4.02 11.03
C LEU A 29 -32.09 4.30 9.56
N THR A 30 -33.17 3.75 9.02
CA THR A 30 -33.67 4.03 7.67
C THR A 30 -34.12 5.47 7.43
N ALA A 31 -34.29 6.26 8.49
CA ALA A 31 -34.71 7.67 8.41
C ALA A 31 -33.56 8.69 8.52
N VAL A 32 -32.30 8.22 8.61
CA VAL A 32 -31.11 9.07 8.44
C VAL A 32 -30.80 9.22 6.95
N ASP A 33 -29.95 10.20 6.62
CA ASP A 33 -29.48 10.41 5.24
C ASP A 33 -28.47 9.31 4.85
N LEU A 34 -28.95 8.26 4.18
CA LEU A 34 -28.15 7.09 3.78
C LEU A 34 -27.23 7.40 2.58
N ASP A 35 -27.41 8.52 1.86
CA ASP A 35 -26.47 8.95 0.84
C ASP A 35 -25.10 9.34 1.44
N LYS A 36 -25.01 9.46 2.76
CA LYS A 36 -23.76 9.67 3.52
C LYS A 36 -23.02 8.37 3.85
N ILE A 37 -23.57 7.20 3.53
CA ILE A 37 -22.83 5.95 3.65
C ILE A 37 -21.80 5.87 2.51
N HIS A 38 -20.53 5.75 2.89
CA HIS A 38 -19.46 5.38 1.97
C HIS A 38 -19.33 3.87 1.96
N GLN A 39 -19.42 3.23 0.79
CA GLN A 39 -19.25 1.78 0.66
C GLN A 39 -18.56 1.40 -0.65
N ASP A 40 -17.88 0.24 -0.64
CA ASP A 40 -17.04 -0.21 -1.76
C ASP A 40 -17.84 -0.60 -3.01
N TRP A 41 -19.10 -1.03 -2.85
CA TRP A 41 -19.92 -1.47 -3.97
C TRP A 41 -21.41 -1.21 -3.74
N GLY A 42 -22.11 -0.93 -4.84
CA GLY A 42 -23.57 -0.72 -4.83
C GLY A 42 -24.01 0.59 -4.16
N LYS A 43 -25.26 0.64 -3.74
CA LYS A 43 -25.86 1.73 -2.95
C LYS A 43 -26.58 1.15 -1.74
N PRO A 44 -26.62 1.86 -0.62
CA PRO A 44 -27.39 1.43 0.55
C PRO A 44 -28.85 1.18 0.21
N GLY A 45 -29.38 0.05 0.68
CA GLY A 45 -30.77 -0.34 0.50
C GLY A 45 -31.62 0.07 1.71
N VAL A 46 -32.74 0.80 1.51
CA VAL A 46 -33.73 1.06 2.55
C VAL A 46 -34.75 -0.08 2.58
N ASP A 47 -34.88 -0.76 3.73
CA ASP A 47 -35.73 -1.95 3.93
C ASP A 47 -35.45 -3.07 2.91
N LYS A 48 -34.22 -3.13 2.42
CA LYS A 48 -33.76 -4.10 1.43
C LYS A 48 -32.26 -4.33 1.59
N SER A 49 -31.81 -5.52 1.14
CA SER A 49 -30.40 -5.79 0.96
C SER A 49 -29.78 -4.84 -0.10
N VAL A 50 -28.46 -4.80 -0.19
CA VAL A 50 -27.74 -4.01 -1.21
C VAL A 50 -28.12 -4.41 -2.65
N ASP A 51 -28.56 -5.65 -2.86
CA ASP A 51 -29.09 -6.16 -4.15
C ASP A 51 -30.59 -5.86 -4.36
N GLY A 52 -31.23 -5.17 -3.41
CA GLY A 52 -32.64 -4.77 -3.51
C GLY A 52 -33.63 -5.89 -3.17
N LYS A 53 -33.20 -7.00 -2.56
CA LYS A 53 -34.05 -8.08 -2.06
C LYS A 53 -34.51 -7.78 -0.63
N PRO A 54 -35.57 -8.47 -0.12
CA PRO A 54 -35.94 -8.40 1.30
C PRO A 54 -34.77 -8.80 2.20
N ILE A 55 -34.54 -8.07 3.29
CA ILE A 55 -33.49 -8.37 4.27
C ILE A 55 -33.76 -9.73 4.93
N SER A 56 -32.74 -10.60 4.91
CA SER A 56 -32.77 -11.91 5.58
C SER A 56 -31.38 -12.26 6.11
N ILE A 57 -31.29 -12.56 7.40
CA ILE A 57 -30.04 -12.94 8.06
C ILE A 57 -30.20 -14.30 8.74
N GLY A 58 -29.41 -15.30 8.34
CA GLY A 58 -29.43 -16.63 8.93
C GLY A 58 -30.76 -17.33 8.82
N GLY A 59 -31.53 -17.06 7.78
CA GLY A 59 -32.89 -17.61 7.54
C GLY A 59 -34.01 -16.85 8.24
N HIS A 60 -33.73 -15.72 8.90
CA HIS A 60 -34.72 -14.88 9.57
C HIS A 60 -34.94 -13.59 8.77
N ALA A 61 -36.17 -13.32 8.35
CA ALA A 61 -36.54 -12.12 7.61
C ALA A 61 -36.79 -10.92 8.53
N PHE A 62 -36.41 -9.73 8.09
CA PHE A 62 -36.60 -8.45 8.78
C PHE A 62 -37.40 -7.50 7.88
N GLU A 63 -38.34 -6.75 8.46
CA GLU A 63 -39.17 -5.82 7.69
C GLU A 63 -38.44 -4.51 7.41
N HIS A 64 -37.60 -4.05 8.37
CA HIS A 64 -36.92 -2.78 8.30
C HIS A 64 -35.41 -2.95 8.45
N GLY A 65 -34.65 -2.07 7.81
CA GLY A 65 -33.21 -2.04 7.96
C GLY A 65 -32.47 -1.36 6.82
N VAL A 66 -31.16 -1.35 6.94
CA VAL A 66 -30.25 -0.78 5.93
C VAL A 66 -29.34 -1.88 5.43
N GLY A 67 -29.53 -2.28 4.17
CA GLY A 67 -28.60 -3.15 3.46
C GLY A 67 -27.41 -2.36 2.93
N THR A 68 -26.20 -2.89 3.12
CA THR A 68 -24.94 -2.25 2.72
C THR A 68 -23.97 -3.30 2.20
N HIS A 69 -22.83 -2.86 1.66
CA HIS A 69 -21.74 -3.71 1.20
C HIS A 69 -20.45 -3.36 1.94
N ALA A 70 -19.79 -4.35 2.52
CA ALA A 70 -18.48 -4.10 3.15
C ALA A 70 -17.38 -3.91 2.08
N ALA A 71 -16.46 -2.91 2.28
CA ALA A 71 -16.43 -2.03 3.44
C ALA A 71 -17.48 -0.93 3.32
N SER A 72 -18.12 -0.58 4.46
CA SER A 72 -19.00 0.58 4.52
C SER A 72 -18.85 1.33 5.84
N VAL A 73 -19.00 2.66 5.79
CA VAL A 73 -18.86 3.56 6.94
C VAL A 73 -19.95 4.60 6.91
N LEU A 74 -20.63 4.78 8.04
CA LEU A 74 -21.62 5.86 8.26
C LEU A 74 -21.20 6.68 9.49
N TRP A 75 -20.99 7.97 9.29
CA TRP A 75 -20.73 8.93 10.35
C TRP A 75 -22.02 9.59 10.81
N LEU A 76 -22.18 9.72 12.13
CA LEU A 76 -23.35 10.34 12.76
C LEU A 76 -22.92 11.39 13.78
N ASP A 77 -23.58 12.54 13.76
CA ASP A 77 -23.55 13.53 14.84
C ASP A 77 -24.76 13.29 15.74
N LEU A 78 -24.50 12.92 16.99
CA LEU A 78 -25.53 12.64 17.99
C LEU A 78 -25.80 13.83 18.90
N GLY A 79 -24.96 14.88 18.85
CA GLY A 79 -25.09 16.08 19.68
C GLY A 79 -25.05 15.83 21.19
N GLY A 80 -24.65 14.64 21.64
CA GLY A 80 -24.63 14.22 23.06
C GLY A 80 -26.03 13.96 23.66
N THR A 81 -27.08 13.85 22.83
CA THR A 81 -28.48 13.73 23.27
C THR A 81 -29.11 12.37 22.91
N ALA A 82 -28.42 11.52 22.21
CA ALA A 82 -28.82 10.13 22.00
C ALA A 82 -28.66 9.34 23.31
N GLU A 83 -29.59 8.41 23.55
CA GLU A 83 -29.62 7.58 24.75
C GLU A 83 -29.22 6.15 24.47
N HIS A 84 -29.81 5.53 23.44
CA HIS A 84 -29.52 4.15 23.04
C HIS A 84 -29.55 3.98 21.52
N PHE A 85 -28.82 2.96 21.05
CA PHE A 85 -28.99 2.41 19.70
C PHE A 85 -29.17 0.90 19.78
N THR A 86 -30.20 0.40 19.10
CA THR A 86 -30.47 -1.03 18.96
C THR A 86 -30.51 -1.44 17.50
N ALA A 87 -30.06 -2.66 17.17
CA ALA A 87 -30.14 -3.24 15.84
C ALA A 87 -29.93 -4.75 15.89
N ASN A 88 -30.13 -5.43 14.75
CA ASN A 88 -29.63 -6.78 14.51
C ASN A 88 -28.67 -6.71 13.29
N VAL A 89 -27.50 -7.33 13.38
CA VAL A 89 -26.51 -7.27 12.31
C VAL A 89 -26.14 -8.65 11.78
N GLY A 90 -25.86 -8.74 10.50
CA GLY A 90 -25.41 -9.98 9.90
C GLY A 90 -25.17 -9.89 8.39
N VAL A 91 -24.70 -11.01 7.82
CA VAL A 91 -24.55 -11.15 6.37
C VAL A 91 -25.90 -11.54 5.78
N ASP A 92 -26.34 -10.84 4.71
CA ASP A 92 -27.61 -11.13 4.06
C ASP A 92 -27.59 -12.50 3.38
N ASP A 93 -28.73 -13.22 3.49
CA ASP A 93 -28.91 -14.52 2.85
C ASP A 93 -29.03 -14.44 1.32
N ASP A 94 -29.11 -13.25 0.73
CA ASP A 94 -29.22 -13.08 -0.72
C ASP A 94 -27.98 -13.57 -1.49
N VAL A 95 -26.83 -13.68 -0.81
CA VAL A 95 -25.59 -14.29 -1.33
C VAL A 95 -25.49 -15.80 -1.02
N LYS A 96 -26.51 -16.39 -0.41
CA LYS A 96 -26.50 -17.82 -0.07
C LYS A 96 -26.51 -18.69 -1.33
N GLY A 97 -25.56 -19.63 -1.40
CA GLY A 97 -25.40 -20.52 -2.55
C GLY A 97 -24.31 -20.07 -3.52
N GLU A 98 -23.81 -18.85 -3.40
CA GLU A 98 -22.66 -18.39 -4.17
C GLU A 98 -21.36 -19.04 -3.65
N PRO A 99 -20.58 -19.74 -4.49
CA PRO A 99 -19.41 -20.49 -4.04
C PRO A 99 -18.34 -19.63 -3.35
N LYS A 100 -18.21 -18.37 -3.74
CA LYS A 100 -17.27 -17.43 -3.14
C LYS A 100 -17.79 -16.89 -1.80
N ALA A 101 -19.08 -16.64 -1.66
CA ALA A 101 -19.71 -16.10 -0.44
C ALA A 101 -19.45 -16.97 0.80
N ALA A 102 -19.38 -18.29 0.64
CA ALA A 102 -19.11 -19.21 1.75
C ALA A 102 -17.73 -18.98 2.42
N LYS A 103 -16.80 -18.30 1.74
CA LYS A 103 -15.44 -18.00 2.24
C LYS A 103 -15.28 -16.56 2.69
N THR A 104 -16.24 -15.69 2.37
CA THR A 104 -16.20 -14.27 2.74
C THR A 104 -16.73 -14.05 4.15
N LYS A 105 -16.21 -13.04 4.83
CA LYS A 105 -16.64 -12.63 6.16
C LYS A 105 -16.71 -11.12 6.24
N VAL A 106 -17.63 -10.61 7.03
CA VAL A 106 -17.71 -9.20 7.41
C VAL A 106 -17.64 -9.07 8.93
N GLU A 107 -17.23 -7.92 9.42
CA GLU A 107 -17.27 -7.59 10.85
C GLU A 107 -17.94 -6.24 11.03
N PHE A 108 -18.97 -6.20 11.88
CA PHE A 108 -19.65 -4.97 12.26
C PHE A 108 -18.97 -4.37 13.48
N SER A 109 -18.73 -3.08 13.46
CA SER A 109 -18.28 -2.34 14.64
C SER A 109 -18.97 -0.98 14.75
N ILE A 110 -19.10 -0.50 15.99
CA ILE A 110 -19.56 0.84 16.30
C ILE A 110 -18.54 1.49 17.19
N VAL A 111 -18.04 2.64 16.75
CA VAL A 111 -16.99 3.41 17.42
C VAL A 111 -17.57 4.78 17.75
N CYS A 112 -17.20 5.35 18.88
CA CYS A 112 -17.58 6.70 19.27
C CYS A 112 -16.34 7.57 19.53
N ASP A 113 -16.56 8.75 20.10
CA ASP A 113 -15.51 9.72 20.43
C ASP A 113 -14.24 9.05 20.99
N ASP A 114 -13.06 9.55 20.60
CA ASP A 114 -11.73 9.03 20.96
C ASP A 114 -11.47 7.56 20.55
N ASN A 115 -12.08 7.10 19.44
CA ASN A 115 -11.97 5.72 18.91
C ASN A 115 -12.44 4.62 19.90
N LYS A 116 -13.28 4.97 20.87
CA LYS A 116 -13.82 3.98 21.80
C LYS A 116 -14.79 3.05 21.08
N THR A 117 -14.47 1.77 21.03
CA THR A 117 -15.35 0.73 20.48
C THR A 117 -16.50 0.44 21.45
N LEU A 118 -17.73 0.66 21.00
CA LEU A 118 -18.96 0.37 21.76
C LEU A 118 -19.51 -1.01 21.43
N PHE A 119 -19.31 -1.48 20.20
CA PHE A 119 -19.77 -2.78 19.74
C PHE A 119 -18.79 -3.37 18.71
N LYS A 120 -18.64 -4.70 18.75
CA LYS A 120 -17.91 -5.46 17.75
C LYS A 120 -18.54 -6.85 17.59
N SER A 121 -18.96 -7.18 16.37
CA SER A 121 -19.60 -8.47 16.10
C SER A 121 -18.63 -9.66 16.10
N GLY A 122 -17.34 -9.40 15.84
CA GLY A 122 -16.42 -10.42 15.34
C GLY A 122 -16.80 -10.87 13.92
N PRO A 123 -15.95 -11.67 13.27
CA PRO A 123 -16.20 -12.12 11.89
C PRO A 123 -17.50 -12.90 11.75
N MET A 124 -18.35 -12.50 10.80
CA MET A 124 -19.62 -13.13 10.44
C MET A 124 -19.61 -13.54 8.97
N LYS A 125 -20.29 -14.64 8.64
CA LYS A 125 -20.44 -15.16 7.27
C LYS A 125 -21.92 -15.43 6.96
N VAL A 126 -22.23 -15.64 5.69
CA VAL A 126 -23.58 -16.02 5.26
C VAL A 126 -24.07 -17.27 5.99
N GLY A 127 -25.31 -17.21 6.48
CA GLY A 127 -25.96 -18.28 7.25
C GLY A 127 -25.68 -18.24 8.77
N ASP A 128 -24.81 -17.36 9.26
CA ASP A 128 -24.71 -17.11 10.71
C ASP A 128 -25.98 -16.40 11.20
N ALA A 129 -26.40 -16.70 12.43
CA ALA A 129 -27.52 -16.00 13.05
C ALA A 129 -27.21 -14.50 13.24
N ALA A 130 -28.23 -13.67 13.09
CA ALA A 130 -28.14 -12.24 13.38
C ALA A 130 -27.64 -12.01 14.82
N LYS A 131 -26.76 -11.02 14.99
CA LYS A 131 -26.26 -10.60 16.31
C LYS A 131 -26.97 -9.33 16.76
N PRO A 132 -27.55 -9.33 17.98
CA PRO A 132 -28.17 -8.13 18.52
C PRO A 132 -27.11 -7.08 18.89
N VAL A 133 -27.42 -5.84 18.61
CA VAL A 133 -26.73 -4.63 19.06
C VAL A 133 -27.64 -3.93 20.05
N ASP A 134 -27.14 -3.58 21.23
CA ASP A 134 -27.82 -2.77 22.24
C ASP A 134 -26.74 -1.99 22.99
N ILE A 135 -26.63 -0.69 22.70
CA ILE A 135 -25.55 0.16 23.20
C ILE A 135 -26.09 1.44 23.85
N ASP A 136 -25.49 1.80 24.97
CA ASP A 136 -25.70 3.07 25.66
C ASP A 136 -24.92 4.17 24.95
N LEU A 137 -25.61 5.28 24.60
CA LEU A 137 -25.07 6.42 23.88
C LEU A 137 -25.06 7.72 24.72
N HIS A 138 -25.35 7.63 26.02
CA HIS A 138 -25.32 8.84 26.87
C HIS A 138 -23.97 9.54 26.83
N GLY A 139 -24.00 10.82 26.45
CA GLY A 139 -22.80 11.66 26.35
C GLY A 139 -21.94 11.43 25.11
N VAL A 140 -22.36 10.57 24.18
CA VAL A 140 -21.67 10.35 22.90
C VAL A 140 -22.05 11.49 21.92
N HIS A 141 -21.07 12.16 21.36
CA HIS A 141 -21.27 13.22 20.38
C HIS A 141 -21.15 12.73 18.94
N LYS A 142 -20.17 11.90 18.66
CA LYS A 142 -19.90 11.31 17.34
C LYS A 142 -20.00 9.81 17.39
N LEU A 143 -20.65 9.22 16.40
CA LEU A 143 -20.75 7.77 16.24
C LEU A 143 -20.34 7.40 14.81
N VAL A 144 -19.58 6.31 14.68
CA VAL A 144 -19.23 5.73 13.40
C VAL A 144 -19.69 4.28 13.37
N MET A 145 -20.54 3.97 12.41
CA MET A 145 -21.01 2.60 12.15
C MET A 145 -20.21 2.05 10.98
N ILE A 146 -19.55 0.92 11.19
CA ILE A 146 -18.58 0.35 10.25
C ILE A 146 -18.97 -1.09 9.93
N VAL A 147 -18.87 -1.48 8.66
CA VAL A 147 -18.86 -2.87 8.23
C VAL A 147 -17.56 -3.13 7.50
N ASP A 148 -16.66 -3.84 8.14
CA ASP A 148 -15.35 -4.20 7.57
C ASP A 148 -15.41 -5.50 6.78
N SER A 149 -14.54 -5.59 5.79
CA SER A 149 -14.27 -6.83 5.09
C SER A 149 -13.17 -7.63 5.80
N VAL A 150 -13.45 -8.89 6.15
CA VAL A 150 -12.46 -9.78 6.78
C VAL A 150 -11.92 -10.78 5.75
N GLY A 151 -10.64 -10.59 5.36
CA GLY A 151 -9.98 -11.39 4.31
C GLY A 151 -10.15 -10.79 2.89
N GLY A 152 -9.14 -10.87 2.08
CA GLY A 152 -8.78 -10.10 0.89
C GLY A 152 -9.73 -9.87 -0.28
N SER A 153 -10.93 -10.48 -0.40
CA SER A 153 -11.84 -10.22 -1.52
C SER A 153 -13.02 -9.36 -1.09
N ILE A 154 -13.48 -8.45 -1.94
CA ILE A 154 -14.73 -7.69 -1.74
C ILE A 154 -15.97 -8.45 -2.24
N ASP A 155 -15.83 -9.58 -2.92
CA ASP A 155 -16.95 -10.31 -3.53
C ASP A 155 -17.97 -10.78 -2.48
N TYR A 156 -19.27 -10.55 -2.75
CA TYR A 156 -20.40 -11.08 -1.97
C TYR A 156 -20.41 -10.72 -0.48
N ARG A 157 -20.03 -9.49 -0.14
CA ARG A 157 -20.00 -9.02 1.27
C ARG A 157 -21.22 -8.16 1.62
N HIS A 158 -22.41 -8.72 1.31
CA HIS A 158 -23.68 -8.08 1.63
C HIS A 158 -23.91 -8.13 3.14
N ALA A 159 -24.27 -7.01 3.73
CA ALA A 159 -24.35 -6.83 5.17
C ALA A 159 -25.53 -5.93 5.53
N ASP A 160 -26.22 -6.27 6.61
CA ASP A 160 -27.42 -5.56 7.02
C ASP A 160 -27.34 -5.05 8.46
N TRP A 161 -27.88 -3.85 8.66
CA TRP A 161 -28.28 -3.29 9.93
C TRP A 161 -29.80 -3.38 10.03
N ALA A 162 -30.34 -4.53 10.47
CA ALA A 162 -31.78 -4.79 10.55
C ALA A 162 -32.36 -4.23 11.83
N GLU A 163 -33.59 -3.67 11.77
CA GLU A 163 -34.36 -3.07 12.87
C GLU A 163 -33.56 -2.02 13.66
N GLY A 164 -32.65 -1.30 12.96
CA GLY A 164 -31.83 -0.25 13.57
C GLY A 164 -32.65 0.94 14.04
N SER A 165 -32.49 1.35 15.32
CA SER A 165 -33.22 2.49 15.89
C SER A 165 -32.42 3.19 16.98
N PHE A 166 -32.44 4.53 16.95
CA PHE A 166 -31.94 5.40 18.02
C PHE A 166 -33.08 5.85 18.93
N THR A 167 -32.80 5.95 20.24
CA THR A 167 -33.61 6.75 21.17
C THR A 167 -32.83 8.01 21.55
N TYR A 168 -33.49 9.14 21.67
CA TYR A 168 -32.87 10.42 21.98
C TYR A 168 -33.84 11.38 22.69
N SER A 169 -33.30 12.30 23.48
CA SER A 169 -34.11 13.27 24.28
C SER A 169 -33.78 14.73 23.97
N GLY A 170 -33.20 15.00 22.82
CA GLY A 170 -32.80 16.37 22.43
C GLY A 170 -32.67 16.53 20.94
N SER A 171 -31.49 16.88 20.46
CA SER A 171 -31.21 16.98 19.02
C SER A 171 -31.32 15.62 18.35
N LYS A 172 -32.02 15.56 17.23
CA LYS A 172 -32.13 14.33 16.42
C LYS A 172 -30.77 13.92 15.89
N PRO A 173 -30.33 12.63 15.97
CA PRO A 173 -29.14 12.12 15.30
C PRO A 173 -29.15 12.43 13.79
N VAL A 174 -28.03 12.90 13.26
CA VAL A 174 -27.88 13.31 11.86
C VAL A 174 -26.69 12.60 11.23
N ALA A 175 -26.90 12.01 10.06
CA ALA A 175 -25.77 11.51 9.26
C ALA A 175 -24.96 12.68 8.71
N ILE A 176 -23.65 12.58 8.81
CA ILE A 176 -22.71 13.58 8.36
C ILE A 176 -21.67 12.93 7.43
N ASP A 177 -20.98 13.74 6.63
CA ASP A 177 -19.81 13.27 5.91
C ASP A 177 -18.67 12.93 6.91
N ALA A 178 -17.82 11.98 6.55
CA ALA A 178 -16.58 11.78 7.27
C ALA A 178 -15.81 13.10 7.33
N PRO A 179 -15.03 13.35 8.41
CA PRO A 179 -14.24 14.57 8.50
C PRO A 179 -13.40 14.75 7.24
N GLY A 180 -13.60 15.89 6.57
CA GLY A 180 -12.87 16.22 5.35
C GLY A 180 -11.37 16.31 5.63
N GLU A 181 -10.58 15.70 4.78
CA GLU A 181 -9.12 15.77 4.81
C GLU A 181 -8.64 16.72 3.70
N THR A 182 -7.63 17.50 4.00
CA THR A 182 -6.99 18.38 3.02
C THR A 182 -5.77 17.70 2.42
N ALA A 183 -5.67 17.70 1.09
CA ALA A 183 -4.47 17.23 0.37
C ALA A 183 -3.33 18.25 0.54
N GLU A 184 -2.81 18.38 1.77
CA GLU A 184 -1.69 19.24 2.09
C GLU A 184 -0.38 18.59 1.64
N VAL A 185 0.44 19.32 0.87
CA VAL A 185 1.80 18.89 0.51
C VAL A 185 2.72 19.15 1.71
N LEU A 186 3.06 18.09 2.47
CA LEU A 186 3.92 18.21 3.63
C LEU A 186 5.41 18.30 3.27
N THR A 187 5.80 17.76 2.12
CA THR A 187 7.17 17.75 1.61
C THR A 187 7.60 19.16 1.23
N PRO A 188 8.63 19.75 1.87
CA PRO A 188 9.13 21.06 1.47
C PRO A 188 9.83 20.98 0.10
N PRO A 189 9.92 22.08 -0.63
CA PRO A 189 10.72 22.14 -1.86
C PRO A 189 12.17 21.73 -1.60
N ALA A 190 12.76 21.00 -2.56
CA ALA A 190 14.16 20.64 -2.49
C ALA A 190 15.04 21.91 -2.44
N PRO A 191 16.15 21.91 -1.67
CA PRO A 191 17.07 23.04 -1.64
C PRO A 191 17.69 23.30 -3.02
N ALA A 192 17.98 24.57 -3.31
CA ALA A 192 18.66 24.97 -4.54
C ALA A 192 20.11 24.48 -4.63
N THR A 193 20.78 24.27 -3.48
CA THR A 193 22.08 23.61 -3.38
C THR A 193 21.99 22.14 -3.76
N PRO A 194 23.05 21.53 -4.33
CA PRO A 194 23.04 20.12 -4.66
C PRO A 194 22.80 19.20 -3.44
N ARG A 195 22.05 18.13 -3.64
CA ARG A 195 21.88 17.03 -2.68
C ARG A 195 21.83 15.72 -3.47
N ILE A 196 22.69 14.74 -3.11
CA ILE A 196 22.68 13.41 -3.72
C ILE A 196 21.73 12.51 -2.93
N ASN A 197 20.74 11.93 -3.61
CA ASN A 197 19.65 11.14 -3.07
C ASN A 197 19.74 9.66 -3.51
N GLY A 198 18.71 8.86 -3.20
CA GLY A 198 18.60 7.47 -3.60
C GLY A 198 19.53 6.53 -2.83
N THR A 199 19.84 5.39 -3.39
CA THR A 199 20.66 4.36 -2.73
C THR A 199 22.13 4.75 -2.61
N SER A 200 22.80 4.26 -1.57
CA SER A 200 24.27 4.27 -1.42
C SER A 200 24.90 2.87 -1.64
N LEU A 201 24.09 1.88 -2.03
CA LEU A 201 24.54 0.54 -2.36
C LEU A 201 24.15 0.16 -3.78
N TYR A 202 25.06 -0.50 -4.50
CA TYR A 202 24.81 -1.03 -5.82
C TYR A 202 25.42 -2.44 -5.96
N GLY A 203 24.60 -3.43 -6.29
CA GLY A 203 25.05 -4.78 -6.55
C GLY A 203 25.07 -5.09 -8.04
N VAL A 204 26.12 -5.78 -8.51
CA VAL A 204 26.26 -6.20 -9.89
C VAL A 204 27.10 -7.48 -9.97
N ARG A 205 26.76 -8.42 -10.87
CA ARG A 205 27.59 -9.59 -11.12
C ARG A 205 28.85 -9.22 -11.96
N PRO A 206 29.96 -9.91 -11.78
CA PRO A 206 31.19 -9.64 -12.54
C PRO A 206 30.95 -9.68 -14.05
N THR A 207 31.49 -8.72 -14.78
CA THR A 207 31.38 -8.55 -16.25
C THR A 207 29.99 -8.16 -16.77
N HIS A 208 28.98 -8.10 -15.92
CA HIS A 208 27.64 -7.67 -16.31
C HIS A 208 27.56 -6.15 -16.49
N PRO A 209 26.62 -5.67 -17.33
CA PRO A 209 26.47 -4.23 -17.56
C PRO A 209 26.13 -3.46 -16.27
N VAL A 210 26.90 -2.42 -16.01
CA VAL A 210 26.61 -1.41 -14.98
C VAL A 210 25.75 -0.33 -15.59
N LEU A 211 24.65 0.03 -14.93
CA LEU A 211 23.86 1.22 -15.19
C LEU A 211 23.40 1.79 -13.85
N PHE A 212 24.08 2.87 -13.42
CA PHE A 212 23.75 3.59 -12.20
C PHE A 212 23.68 5.07 -12.48
N THR A 213 22.58 5.74 -12.16
CA THR A 213 22.40 7.18 -12.32
C THR A 213 22.49 7.87 -10.97
N ILE A 214 23.37 8.86 -10.84
CA ILE A 214 23.48 9.70 -9.65
C ILE A 214 22.21 10.53 -9.52
N ALA A 215 21.33 10.14 -8.61
CA ALA A 215 20.13 10.90 -8.30
C ALA A 215 20.51 12.15 -7.50
N ALA A 216 20.26 13.34 -8.05
CA ALA A 216 20.58 14.57 -7.34
C ALA A 216 19.54 15.67 -7.59
N THR A 217 19.08 16.28 -6.49
CA THR A 217 18.27 17.51 -6.48
C THR A 217 19.13 18.75 -6.36
N GLY A 218 18.59 19.91 -6.72
CA GLY A 218 19.24 21.21 -6.73
C GLY A 218 19.05 21.94 -8.06
N ASP A 219 19.41 23.22 -8.10
CA ASP A 219 19.27 24.03 -9.30
C ASP A 219 20.13 23.52 -10.45
N ARG A 220 19.60 23.61 -11.66
CA ARG A 220 20.30 23.26 -12.89
C ARG A 220 20.85 24.54 -13.55
N PRO A 221 21.98 24.49 -14.29
CA PRO A 221 22.75 23.30 -14.67
C PRO A 221 23.57 22.71 -13.51
N MET A 222 23.70 21.39 -13.51
CA MET A 222 24.47 20.61 -12.56
C MET A 222 25.46 19.73 -13.31
N THR A 223 26.64 19.52 -12.75
CA THR A 223 27.66 18.61 -13.27
C THR A 223 28.02 17.56 -12.25
N PHE A 224 28.43 16.39 -12.74
CA PHE A 224 28.76 15.24 -11.93
C PHE A 224 30.20 14.84 -12.07
N ALA A 225 30.82 14.38 -10.98
CA ALA A 225 32.12 13.77 -10.94
C ALA A 225 32.13 12.57 -9.98
N ALA A 226 33.15 11.73 -10.09
CA ALA A 226 33.33 10.61 -9.17
C ALA A 226 34.82 10.28 -9.01
N ASP A 227 35.23 10.01 -7.76
CA ASP A 227 36.56 9.51 -7.43
C ASP A 227 36.51 7.99 -7.23
N ASN A 228 37.64 7.31 -7.52
CA ASN A 228 37.80 5.88 -7.34
C ASN A 228 36.80 5.02 -8.15
N VAL A 229 36.43 5.47 -9.35
CA VAL A 229 35.59 4.72 -10.26
C VAL A 229 36.32 3.41 -10.65
N PRO A 230 35.67 2.22 -10.51
CA PRO A 230 36.29 0.94 -10.86
C PRO A 230 36.70 0.87 -12.33
N ASP A 231 37.79 0.14 -12.62
CA ASP A 231 38.21 -0.14 -13.99
C ASP A 231 37.06 -0.76 -14.81
N GLY A 232 36.85 -0.24 -16.01
CA GLY A 232 35.77 -0.66 -16.92
C GLY A 232 34.45 0.09 -16.76
N VAL A 233 34.36 1.03 -15.81
CA VAL A 233 33.20 1.92 -15.65
C VAL A 233 33.60 3.35 -16.00
N THR A 234 32.67 4.08 -16.63
CA THR A 234 32.81 5.50 -16.96
C THR A 234 31.61 6.29 -16.47
N LEU A 235 31.87 7.54 -16.07
CA LEU A 235 30.85 8.51 -15.69
C LEU A 235 30.61 9.53 -16.79
N ASP A 236 29.38 9.75 -17.18
CA ASP A 236 29.01 10.92 -17.98
C ASP A 236 28.81 12.14 -17.04
N PRO A 237 29.64 13.19 -17.15
CA PRO A 237 29.58 14.34 -16.25
C PRO A 237 28.33 15.22 -16.43
N LYS A 238 27.55 15.04 -17.49
CA LYS A 238 26.33 15.83 -17.76
C LYS A 238 25.07 15.13 -17.22
N THR A 239 25.02 13.80 -17.35
CA THR A 239 23.85 13.02 -16.97
C THR A 239 24.00 12.35 -15.60
N GLY A 240 25.23 12.21 -15.09
CA GLY A 240 25.51 11.48 -13.85
C GLY A 240 25.41 9.95 -14.00
N GLN A 241 25.40 9.44 -15.24
CA GLN A 241 25.30 8.00 -15.50
C GLN A 241 26.67 7.32 -15.41
N LEU A 242 26.78 6.31 -14.56
CA LEU A 242 27.89 5.37 -14.49
C LEU A 242 27.53 4.16 -15.35
N THR A 243 28.32 3.86 -16.37
CA THR A 243 28.10 2.76 -17.32
C THR A 243 29.38 2.01 -17.61
N GLY A 244 29.26 0.75 -18.05
CA GLY A 244 30.40 -0.13 -18.35
C GLY A 244 30.22 -1.51 -17.74
N ALA A 245 31.32 -2.16 -17.31
CA ALA A 245 31.29 -3.45 -16.62
C ALA A 245 32.52 -3.60 -15.72
N ILE A 246 32.37 -4.24 -14.57
CA ILE A 246 33.45 -4.48 -13.61
C ILE A 246 33.81 -5.98 -13.64
N ALA A 247 35.06 -6.29 -14.02
CA ALA A 247 35.46 -7.68 -14.21
C ALA A 247 35.83 -8.40 -12.91
N LYS A 248 36.36 -7.71 -11.91
CA LYS A 248 36.90 -8.33 -10.70
C LYS A 248 35.84 -8.28 -9.57
N PRO A 249 35.50 -9.41 -8.95
CA PRO A 249 34.69 -9.44 -7.73
C PRO A 249 35.34 -8.61 -6.60
N GLY A 250 34.50 -8.01 -5.75
CA GLY A 250 34.96 -7.24 -4.61
C GLY A 250 34.05 -6.07 -4.26
N GLU A 251 34.43 -5.31 -3.26
CA GLU A 251 33.75 -4.09 -2.83
C GLU A 251 34.55 -2.87 -3.29
N TYR A 252 33.85 -1.91 -3.90
CA TYR A 252 34.42 -0.67 -4.39
C TYR A 252 33.69 0.52 -3.77
N VAL A 253 34.41 1.45 -3.19
CA VAL A 253 33.86 2.70 -2.63
C VAL A 253 34.16 3.83 -3.59
N VAL A 254 33.13 4.31 -4.25
CA VAL A 254 33.17 5.43 -5.20
C VAL A 254 32.66 6.68 -4.50
N LYS A 255 33.41 7.77 -4.52
CA LYS A 255 32.96 9.04 -4.00
C LYS A 255 32.28 9.84 -5.10
N LEU A 256 30.98 10.05 -4.99
CA LEU A 256 30.17 10.79 -5.95
C LEU A 256 30.13 12.27 -5.61
N HIS A 257 30.11 13.13 -6.63
CA HIS A 257 30.02 14.58 -6.52
C HIS A 257 28.94 15.12 -7.44
N ALA A 258 28.08 16.00 -6.92
CA ALA A 258 27.14 16.79 -7.72
C ALA A 258 27.37 18.28 -7.45
N THR A 259 27.61 19.07 -8.50
CA THR A 259 28.01 20.47 -8.37
C THR A 259 27.14 21.38 -9.23
N ASN A 260 26.65 22.48 -8.64
CA ASN A 260 26.03 23.60 -9.36
C ASN A 260 26.65 24.93 -8.93
N SER A 261 26.10 26.07 -9.36
CA SER A 261 26.60 27.41 -9.03
C SER A 261 26.56 27.75 -7.53
N LEU A 262 25.83 26.99 -6.70
CA LEU A 262 25.63 27.25 -5.27
C LEU A 262 26.47 26.34 -4.38
N GLY A 263 27.12 25.31 -4.93
CA GLY A 263 27.99 24.41 -4.16
C GLY A 263 28.12 23.01 -4.73
N THR A 264 28.71 22.14 -3.91
CA THR A 264 28.91 20.70 -4.21
C THR A 264 28.34 19.85 -3.08
N ALA A 265 27.68 18.76 -3.45
CA ALA A 265 27.31 17.68 -2.54
C ALA A 265 28.17 16.45 -2.84
N ASP A 266 28.61 15.78 -1.79
CA ASP A 266 29.40 14.55 -1.84
C ASP A 266 28.61 13.40 -1.22
N ARG A 267 28.76 12.18 -1.77
CA ARG A 267 28.21 10.95 -1.19
C ARG A 267 29.04 9.74 -1.58
N GLU A 268 29.19 8.80 -0.68
CA GLU A 268 29.78 7.51 -0.99
C GLU A 268 28.74 6.55 -1.61
N LEU A 269 29.16 5.85 -2.66
CA LEU A 269 28.47 4.73 -3.26
C LEU A 269 29.33 3.49 -3.09
N LYS A 270 28.84 2.49 -2.39
CA LYS A 270 29.45 1.18 -2.29
C LYS A 270 28.94 0.29 -3.41
N ILE A 271 29.83 -0.15 -4.30
CA ILE A 271 29.53 -1.12 -5.35
C ILE A 271 30.01 -2.51 -4.89
N GLU A 272 29.09 -3.45 -4.76
CA GLU A 272 29.39 -4.85 -4.49
C GLU A 272 29.37 -5.62 -5.82
N VAL A 273 30.52 -6.14 -6.23
CA VAL A 273 30.68 -6.97 -7.43
C VAL A 273 30.73 -8.43 -6.99
N GLY A 274 29.62 -9.16 -7.16
CA GLY A 274 29.45 -10.51 -6.66
C GLY A 274 28.10 -11.10 -7.09
N ASP A 275 27.63 -12.09 -6.36
CA ASP A 275 26.38 -12.80 -6.72
C ASP A 275 25.10 -12.04 -6.33
N ARG A 276 25.22 -11.05 -5.44
CA ARG A 276 24.07 -10.30 -4.95
C ARG A 276 23.81 -9.05 -5.79
N ILE A 277 22.59 -8.90 -6.20
CA ILE A 277 22.06 -7.68 -6.85
C ILE A 277 20.93 -7.13 -5.99
N ASP A 278 20.37 -5.97 -6.34
CA ASP A 278 19.22 -5.37 -5.66
C ASP A 278 19.45 -5.13 -4.14
N LEU A 279 20.59 -4.54 -3.81
CA LEU A 279 21.05 -4.37 -2.41
C LEU A 279 20.21 -3.38 -1.59
N THR A 280 19.39 -2.54 -2.23
CA THR A 280 18.30 -1.77 -1.65
C THR A 280 17.03 -2.01 -2.46
N PRO A 281 15.83 -1.85 -1.86
CA PRO A 281 14.58 -2.10 -2.60
C PRO A 281 14.50 -1.27 -3.87
N GLN A 282 13.99 -1.86 -4.94
CA GLN A 282 13.81 -1.17 -6.22
C GLN A 282 12.77 -0.06 -6.12
N MET A 283 13.06 1.07 -6.75
CA MET A 283 12.15 2.20 -6.90
C MET A 283 11.83 2.42 -8.37
N GLY A 284 10.56 2.41 -8.73
CA GLY A 284 10.16 2.52 -10.13
C GLY A 284 8.66 2.66 -10.34
N TRP A 285 8.24 2.36 -11.55
CA TRP A 285 6.87 2.37 -12.01
C TRP A 285 6.50 1.03 -12.64
N ASN A 286 5.23 0.65 -12.53
CA ASN A 286 4.67 -0.50 -13.23
C ASN A 286 3.34 -0.13 -13.88
N SER A 287 3.08 -0.63 -15.06
CA SER A 287 1.96 -0.22 -15.91
C SER A 287 0.59 -0.79 -15.52
N TRP A 288 0.53 -1.78 -14.60
CA TRP A 288 -0.71 -2.55 -14.40
C TRP A 288 -1.85 -1.73 -13.81
N ASN A 289 -1.60 -1.07 -12.68
CA ASN A 289 -2.67 -0.40 -11.93
C ASN A 289 -3.24 0.85 -12.63
N CYS A 290 -2.52 1.40 -13.63
CA CYS A 290 -3.06 2.47 -14.46
C CYS A 290 -3.59 1.97 -15.81
N PHE A 291 -2.90 1.07 -16.51
CA PHE A 291 -3.25 0.76 -17.89
C PHE A 291 -3.77 -0.66 -18.11
N ALA A 292 -3.48 -1.62 -17.23
CA ALA A 292 -3.80 -3.04 -17.43
C ALA A 292 -3.52 -3.47 -18.89
N GLN A 293 -4.49 -4.09 -19.56
CA GLN A 293 -4.35 -4.53 -20.97
C GLN A 293 -4.17 -3.39 -21.97
N ALA A 294 -4.41 -2.13 -21.60
CA ALA A 294 -4.25 -0.98 -22.49
C ALA A 294 -2.81 -0.45 -22.58
N VAL A 295 -1.84 -1.12 -21.94
CA VAL A 295 -0.41 -0.78 -22.02
C VAL A 295 0.11 -0.88 -23.45
N SER A 296 1.06 -0.02 -23.83
CA SER A 296 1.72 0.02 -25.15
C SER A 296 3.14 0.59 -25.03
N ASP A 297 3.98 0.36 -26.04
CA ASP A 297 5.32 0.97 -26.17
C ASP A 297 5.28 2.49 -25.99
N GLU A 298 4.31 3.16 -26.62
CA GLU A 298 4.11 4.61 -26.49
C GLU A 298 3.88 5.04 -25.04
N LYS A 299 3.03 4.32 -24.30
CA LYS A 299 2.73 4.62 -22.88
C LYS A 299 3.92 4.37 -21.97
N VAL A 300 4.68 3.30 -22.21
CA VAL A 300 5.90 3.00 -21.46
C VAL A 300 6.97 4.08 -21.69
N ARG A 301 7.15 4.54 -22.95
CA ARG A 301 8.04 5.69 -23.24
C ARG A 301 7.56 6.97 -22.58
N ALA A 302 6.25 7.24 -22.62
CA ALA A 302 5.68 8.41 -21.96
C ALA A 302 5.89 8.37 -20.44
N ALA A 303 5.78 7.18 -19.81
CA ALA A 303 6.10 6.99 -18.39
C ALA A 303 7.60 7.26 -18.10
N ALA A 304 8.50 6.78 -18.96
CA ALA A 304 9.93 7.07 -18.86
C ALA A 304 10.22 8.59 -19.00
N ASP A 305 9.54 9.26 -19.92
CA ASP A 305 9.65 10.71 -20.10
C ASP A 305 9.12 11.48 -18.88
N ALA A 306 7.99 11.03 -18.33
CA ALA A 306 7.39 11.62 -17.13
C ALA A 306 8.29 11.45 -15.89
N MET A 307 8.97 10.31 -15.73
CA MET A 307 9.91 10.10 -14.63
C MET A 307 11.08 11.10 -14.66
N VAL A 308 11.54 11.45 -15.85
CA VAL A 308 12.59 12.48 -16.02
C VAL A 308 12.01 13.89 -15.85
N SER A 309 10.92 14.22 -16.53
CA SER A 309 10.36 15.57 -16.58
C SER A 309 9.73 16.02 -15.25
N SER A 310 9.17 15.10 -14.48
CA SER A 310 8.68 15.37 -13.12
C SER A 310 9.80 15.50 -12.08
N GLY A 311 11.02 15.08 -12.43
CA GLY A 311 12.17 15.06 -11.51
C GLY A 311 12.27 13.80 -10.63
N LEU A 312 11.36 12.83 -10.73
CA LEU A 312 11.42 11.60 -9.93
C LEU A 312 12.77 10.89 -10.01
N ILE A 313 13.42 10.89 -11.17
CA ILE A 313 14.78 10.31 -11.35
C ILE A 313 15.81 10.96 -10.41
N ASN A 314 15.65 12.23 -10.05
CA ASN A 314 16.54 12.95 -9.13
C ASN A 314 16.36 12.52 -7.66
N HIS A 315 15.34 11.72 -7.37
CA HIS A 315 15.02 11.15 -6.05
C HIS A 315 15.32 9.65 -5.98
N GLY A 316 15.85 9.03 -7.05
CA GLY A 316 16.26 7.63 -7.08
C GLY A 316 15.26 6.66 -7.75
N TRP A 317 14.18 7.17 -8.36
CA TRP A 317 13.26 6.35 -9.14
C TRP A 317 13.90 5.99 -10.48
N THR A 318 14.12 4.67 -10.73
CA THR A 318 14.95 4.26 -11.86
C THR A 318 14.38 3.09 -12.67
N TYR A 319 13.36 2.37 -12.18
CA TYR A 319 12.78 1.27 -12.94
C TYR A 319 11.52 1.72 -13.70
N VAL A 320 11.40 1.30 -14.95
CA VAL A 320 10.22 1.49 -15.80
C VAL A 320 9.77 0.11 -16.27
N ASN A 321 8.74 -0.43 -15.63
CA ASN A 321 8.31 -1.81 -15.82
C ASN A 321 6.98 -1.87 -16.59
N MET A 322 6.97 -2.57 -17.74
CA MET A 322 5.73 -2.97 -18.36
C MET A 322 5.25 -4.28 -17.75
N ASP A 323 3.98 -4.33 -17.45
CA ASP A 323 3.29 -5.52 -16.94
C ASP A 323 2.76 -6.38 -18.09
N ASP A 324 1.84 -7.29 -17.82
CA ASP A 324 1.20 -8.24 -18.75
C ASP A 324 0.69 -7.60 -20.07
N CYS A 325 0.44 -8.44 -21.07
CA CYS A 325 -0.22 -8.08 -22.33
C CYS A 325 0.68 -7.46 -23.42
N TRP A 326 1.99 -7.69 -23.37
CA TRP A 326 2.91 -7.33 -24.44
C TRP A 326 3.10 -8.46 -25.47
N GLU A 327 2.86 -9.71 -25.07
CA GLU A 327 3.00 -10.91 -25.89
C GLU A 327 1.82 -11.09 -26.85
N ILE A 328 1.88 -12.09 -27.71
CA ILE A 328 0.74 -12.55 -28.50
C ILE A 328 -0.24 -13.32 -27.61
N PRO A 329 -1.58 -13.15 -27.77
CA PRO A 329 -2.56 -13.93 -27.02
C PRO A 329 -2.34 -15.45 -27.12
N SER A 330 -2.45 -16.16 -25.99
CA SER A 330 -2.14 -17.60 -25.87
C SER A 330 -3.09 -18.51 -26.67
N ASN A 331 -4.25 -18.01 -27.05
CA ASN A 331 -5.23 -18.71 -27.88
C ASN A 331 -4.92 -18.70 -29.39
N ARG A 332 -3.79 -18.07 -29.80
CA ARG A 332 -3.31 -18.13 -31.19
C ARG A 332 -2.53 -19.42 -31.45
N PRO A 333 -2.43 -19.89 -32.72
CA PRO A 333 -1.58 -21.01 -33.07
C PRO A 333 -0.13 -20.82 -32.63
N ALA A 334 0.57 -21.92 -32.28
CA ALA A 334 1.93 -21.87 -31.71
C ALA A 334 2.92 -21.09 -32.58
N GLU A 335 2.86 -21.27 -33.90
CA GLU A 335 3.68 -20.58 -34.91
C GLU A 335 3.42 -19.07 -35.03
N GLN A 336 2.30 -18.57 -34.47
CA GLN A 336 2.01 -17.13 -34.36
C GLN A 336 2.45 -16.56 -33.02
N ARG A 337 2.74 -17.39 -32.03
CA ARG A 337 3.13 -16.99 -30.66
C ARG A 337 4.63 -17.02 -30.46
N ARG A 338 5.30 -17.96 -31.13
CA ARG A 338 6.74 -18.13 -31.09
C ARG A 338 7.31 -18.33 -32.50
N ALA A 339 8.51 -17.82 -32.72
CA ALA A 339 9.30 -18.07 -33.91
C ALA A 339 9.78 -19.52 -33.96
N PRO A 340 10.24 -20.04 -35.13
CA PRO A 340 10.72 -21.41 -35.26
C PRO A 340 11.91 -21.78 -34.35
N ASP A 341 12.66 -20.81 -33.90
CA ASP A 341 13.79 -20.95 -32.97
C ASP A 341 13.38 -20.87 -31.48
N GLY A 342 12.07 -20.77 -31.21
CA GLY A 342 11.50 -20.72 -29.87
C GLY A 342 11.30 -19.30 -29.31
N HIS A 343 11.84 -18.26 -29.94
CA HIS A 343 11.67 -16.88 -29.48
C HIS A 343 10.20 -16.47 -29.36
N ILE A 344 9.83 -15.86 -28.23
CA ILE A 344 8.48 -15.33 -28.01
C ILE A 344 8.24 -14.11 -28.89
N LEU A 345 7.05 -14.05 -29.50
CA LEU A 345 6.66 -12.94 -30.36
C LEU A 345 5.84 -11.90 -29.60
N THR A 346 6.10 -10.63 -29.92
CA THR A 346 5.39 -9.50 -29.35
C THR A 346 4.13 -9.16 -30.16
N ASN A 347 3.14 -8.56 -29.54
CA ASN A 347 1.99 -8.05 -30.25
C ASN A 347 2.29 -6.67 -30.89
N LYS A 348 1.35 -6.19 -31.70
CA LYS A 348 1.50 -4.93 -32.45
C LYS A 348 1.66 -3.67 -31.60
N LYS A 349 1.34 -3.74 -30.30
CA LYS A 349 1.53 -2.61 -29.34
C LYS A 349 3.00 -2.46 -28.94
N PHE A 350 3.81 -3.51 -29.13
CA PHE A 350 5.23 -3.57 -28.79
C PHE A 350 6.04 -4.07 -29.99
N PRO A 351 6.25 -3.22 -31.00
CA PRO A 351 6.86 -3.64 -32.26
C PRO A 351 8.36 -3.94 -32.16
N ASP A 352 9.07 -3.32 -31.20
CA ASP A 352 10.52 -3.47 -31.04
C ASP A 352 10.93 -3.30 -29.56
N MET A 353 11.11 -4.42 -28.86
CA MET A 353 11.48 -4.44 -27.43
C MET A 353 12.89 -3.92 -27.19
N LYS A 354 13.83 -4.20 -28.12
CA LYS A 354 15.20 -3.70 -27.99
C LYS A 354 15.24 -2.17 -28.08
N ALA A 355 14.55 -1.59 -29.02
CA ALA A 355 14.45 -0.15 -29.15
C ALA A 355 13.74 0.50 -27.95
N LEU A 356 12.79 -0.20 -27.29
CA LEU A 356 12.14 0.27 -26.07
C LEU A 356 13.13 0.30 -24.90
N THR A 357 13.85 -0.79 -24.65
CA THR A 357 14.84 -0.84 -23.56
C THR A 357 16.00 0.13 -23.77
N ASP A 358 16.51 0.26 -25.02
CA ASP A 358 17.54 1.24 -25.36
C ASP A 358 17.08 2.68 -25.08
N TYR A 359 15.81 2.97 -25.36
CA TYR A 359 15.23 4.28 -25.06
C TYR A 359 15.22 4.55 -23.53
N ILE A 360 14.78 3.58 -22.74
CA ILE A 360 14.73 3.70 -21.27
C ILE A 360 16.15 3.84 -20.71
N HIS A 361 17.11 3.02 -21.17
CA HIS A 361 18.52 3.08 -20.77
C HIS A 361 19.17 4.41 -21.14
N SER A 362 18.84 4.99 -22.30
CA SER A 362 19.38 6.29 -22.72
C SER A 362 19.05 7.42 -21.74
N LYS A 363 17.99 7.26 -20.95
CA LYS A 363 17.59 8.20 -19.88
C LYS A 363 18.20 7.86 -18.52
N GLY A 364 19.04 6.81 -18.44
CA GLY A 364 19.67 6.35 -17.19
C GLY A 364 18.75 5.50 -16.31
N MET A 365 17.71 4.93 -16.86
CA MET A 365 16.75 4.08 -16.15
C MET A 365 16.83 2.62 -16.62
N ARG A 366 16.28 1.71 -15.82
CA ARG A 366 16.22 0.27 -16.07
C ARG A 366 14.85 -0.13 -16.57
N ALA A 367 14.81 -1.14 -17.44
CA ALA A 367 13.59 -1.63 -18.05
C ALA A 367 13.16 -2.96 -17.45
N GLY A 368 11.87 -3.08 -17.11
CA GLY A 368 11.29 -4.33 -16.62
C GLY A 368 10.19 -4.86 -17.51
N LEU A 369 9.99 -6.18 -17.45
CA LEU A 369 8.90 -6.88 -18.13
C LEU A 369 8.21 -7.87 -17.20
N TYR A 370 7.19 -8.52 -17.73
CA TYR A 370 6.33 -9.48 -17.03
C TYR A 370 6.24 -10.78 -17.83
N SER A 371 6.14 -11.92 -17.15
CA SER A 371 5.75 -13.21 -17.72
C SER A 371 5.14 -14.13 -16.63
N SER A 372 4.93 -15.41 -16.97
CA SER A 372 4.33 -16.40 -16.09
C SER A 372 4.98 -17.77 -16.32
N PRO A 373 5.10 -18.63 -15.29
CA PRO A 373 5.55 -20.02 -15.43
C PRO A 373 4.52 -20.91 -16.12
N GLY A 374 3.28 -20.49 -16.27
CA GLY A 374 2.24 -21.26 -16.92
C GLY A 374 2.27 -21.15 -18.45
N PRO A 375 1.40 -21.88 -19.15
CA PRO A 375 1.26 -21.77 -20.60
C PRO A 375 0.65 -20.43 -21.05
N SER A 376 -0.02 -19.71 -20.14
CA SER A 376 -0.55 -18.36 -20.38
C SER A 376 -0.39 -17.45 -19.18
N THR A 377 -0.26 -16.14 -19.44
CA THR A 377 -0.29 -15.09 -18.44
C THR A 377 -1.68 -14.92 -17.84
N CYS A 378 -1.82 -14.09 -16.78
CA CYS A 378 -3.12 -13.78 -16.18
C CYS A 378 -4.05 -13.05 -17.15
N GLY A 379 -3.52 -12.21 -18.04
CA GLY A 379 -4.26 -11.55 -19.12
C GLY A 379 -4.60 -12.46 -20.31
N GLY A 380 -4.15 -13.72 -20.29
CA GLY A 380 -4.41 -14.68 -21.37
C GLY A 380 -3.44 -14.59 -22.54
N TYR A 381 -2.23 -14.09 -22.32
CA TYR A 381 -1.18 -13.98 -23.34
C TYR A 381 -0.18 -15.15 -23.22
N THR A 382 0.74 -15.27 -24.17
CA THR A 382 1.75 -16.34 -24.19
C THR A 382 2.72 -16.16 -23.04
N ALA A 383 3.01 -17.23 -22.31
CA ALA A 383 3.93 -17.22 -21.20
C ALA A 383 5.11 -18.19 -21.39
N SER A 384 5.96 -18.36 -20.37
CA SER A 384 7.28 -18.99 -20.52
C SER A 384 7.30 -20.52 -20.35
N TYR A 385 6.17 -21.17 -20.04
CA TYR A 385 6.10 -22.61 -19.78
C TYR A 385 6.81 -23.45 -20.86
N GLU A 386 7.80 -24.26 -20.44
CA GLU A 386 8.68 -25.09 -21.30
C GLU A 386 9.64 -24.29 -22.22
N PHE A 387 9.73 -22.95 -22.05
CA PHE A 387 10.61 -22.07 -22.84
C PHE A 387 11.47 -21.15 -21.97
N GLU A 388 11.59 -21.40 -20.68
CA GLU A 388 12.18 -20.49 -19.68
C GLU A 388 13.62 -20.08 -20.05
N GLU A 389 14.45 -21.00 -20.54
CA GLU A 389 15.84 -20.71 -20.96
C GLU A 389 15.89 -19.82 -22.21
N ALA A 390 15.02 -20.10 -23.19
CA ALA A 390 14.94 -19.30 -24.42
C ALA A 390 14.42 -17.88 -24.13
N ASP A 391 13.41 -17.77 -23.26
CA ASP A 391 12.80 -16.50 -22.87
C ASP A 391 13.77 -15.67 -22.02
N ALA A 392 14.45 -16.27 -21.02
CA ALA A 392 15.45 -15.58 -20.22
C ALA A 392 16.58 -15.00 -21.10
N LYS A 393 17.05 -15.80 -22.08
CA LYS A 393 18.04 -15.31 -23.04
C LYS A 393 17.51 -14.14 -23.86
N GLN A 394 16.30 -14.24 -24.37
CA GLN A 394 15.68 -13.20 -25.19
C GLN A 394 15.45 -11.92 -24.40
N TYR A 395 15.03 -12.01 -23.13
CA TYR A 395 14.87 -10.87 -22.25
C TYR A 395 16.20 -10.14 -22.01
N ALA A 396 17.28 -10.91 -21.78
CA ALA A 396 18.63 -10.37 -21.66
C ALA A 396 19.13 -9.72 -22.97
N ASP A 397 18.91 -10.35 -24.13
CA ASP A 397 19.28 -9.84 -25.45
C ASP A 397 18.51 -8.54 -25.80
N TRP A 398 17.26 -8.42 -25.38
CA TRP A 398 16.49 -7.19 -25.50
C TRP A 398 16.96 -6.09 -24.53
N GLY A 399 17.66 -6.47 -23.45
CA GLY A 399 18.22 -5.53 -22.48
C GLY A 399 17.35 -5.29 -21.25
N PHE A 400 16.43 -6.17 -20.92
CA PHE A 400 15.64 -6.04 -19.70
C PHE A 400 16.46 -6.29 -18.44
N ASP A 401 16.14 -5.57 -17.37
CA ASP A 401 16.83 -5.54 -16.08
C ASP A 401 15.94 -6.06 -14.92
N TYR A 402 14.68 -6.38 -15.19
CA TYR A 402 13.70 -6.81 -14.20
C TYR A 402 12.67 -7.75 -14.83
N LEU A 403 12.30 -8.81 -14.13
CA LEU A 403 11.23 -9.74 -14.51
C LEU A 403 10.25 -9.92 -13.36
N LYS A 404 8.98 -9.51 -13.54
CA LYS A 404 7.85 -9.95 -12.71
C LYS A 404 7.36 -11.28 -13.24
N TYR A 405 7.34 -12.32 -12.39
CA TYR A 405 6.99 -13.68 -12.79
C TYR A 405 5.80 -14.19 -11.98
N ASP A 406 4.63 -14.22 -12.62
CA ASP A 406 3.33 -14.36 -11.98
C ASP A 406 2.76 -15.77 -12.11
N TRP A 407 2.18 -16.33 -11.04
CA TRP A 407 1.69 -17.69 -10.95
C TRP A 407 0.66 -18.07 -12.01
N CYS A 408 -0.34 -17.25 -12.29
CA CYS A 408 -1.35 -17.35 -13.36
C CYS A 408 -1.82 -18.79 -13.68
N SER A 409 -1.72 -19.21 -14.94
CA SER A 409 -2.20 -20.53 -15.40
C SER A 409 -1.35 -21.73 -14.92
N TYR A 410 -0.20 -21.52 -14.26
CA TYR A 410 0.57 -22.63 -13.70
C TYR A 410 -0.22 -23.44 -12.67
N GLY A 411 -1.26 -22.88 -12.07
CA GLY A 411 -2.18 -23.62 -11.21
C GLY A 411 -2.80 -24.85 -11.86
N GLU A 412 -3.04 -24.82 -13.17
CA GLU A 412 -3.54 -25.97 -13.94
C GLU A 412 -2.47 -27.05 -14.10
N VAL A 413 -1.23 -26.66 -14.42
CA VAL A 413 -0.06 -27.55 -14.48
C VAL A 413 0.18 -28.21 -13.13
N ALA A 414 0.19 -27.42 -12.06
CA ALA A 414 0.35 -27.90 -10.68
C ALA A 414 -0.74 -28.94 -10.30
N ASN A 415 -1.98 -28.71 -10.71
CA ASN A 415 -3.08 -29.64 -10.46
C ASN A 415 -2.93 -30.96 -11.25
N GLN A 416 -2.35 -30.94 -12.46
CA GLN A 416 -2.03 -32.15 -13.22
C GLN A 416 -0.88 -32.92 -12.56
N ILE A 417 0.18 -32.24 -12.12
CA ILE A 417 1.31 -32.84 -11.40
C ILE A 417 0.82 -33.55 -10.13
N LYS A 418 -0.05 -32.92 -9.34
CA LYS A 418 -0.63 -33.50 -8.11
C LYS A 418 -1.43 -34.78 -8.35
N LYS A 419 -1.98 -34.99 -9.54
CA LYS A 419 -2.74 -36.20 -9.91
C LYS A 419 -1.87 -37.33 -10.41
N GLY A 420 -0.57 -37.09 -10.66
CA GLY A 420 0.38 -38.10 -11.12
C GLY A 420 0.70 -39.16 -10.06
N PRO A 421 1.30 -40.30 -10.47
CA PRO A 421 1.82 -41.28 -9.52
C PRO A 421 3.03 -40.70 -8.78
N ASN A 422 3.06 -40.74 -7.44
CA ASN A 422 4.11 -40.19 -6.58
C ASN A 422 4.39 -38.70 -6.82
N PRO A 423 3.41 -37.83 -6.64
CA PRO A 423 3.59 -36.39 -6.89
C PRO A 423 4.61 -35.79 -5.89
N PRO A 424 5.37 -34.76 -6.29
CA PRO A 424 6.17 -33.96 -5.37
C PRO A 424 5.30 -33.33 -4.27
N SER A 425 5.91 -32.86 -3.19
CA SER A 425 5.21 -32.12 -2.16
C SER A 425 4.56 -30.83 -2.72
N ALA A 426 3.55 -30.32 -2.04
CA ALA A 426 2.89 -29.08 -2.46
C ALA A 426 3.88 -27.89 -2.53
N LEU A 427 4.88 -27.87 -1.64
CA LEU A 427 5.92 -26.83 -1.64
C LEU A 427 6.87 -26.98 -2.83
N GLU A 428 7.33 -28.19 -3.15
CA GLU A 428 8.17 -28.44 -4.32
C GLU A 428 7.45 -28.04 -5.62
N ILE A 429 6.15 -28.30 -5.72
CA ILE A 429 5.35 -27.88 -6.88
C ILE A 429 5.28 -26.34 -6.99
N LEU A 430 5.23 -25.61 -5.86
CA LEU A 430 5.25 -24.15 -5.84
C LEU A 430 6.63 -23.59 -6.20
N GLN A 431 7.70 -24.18 -5.70
CA GLN A 431 9.08 -23.71 -5.90
C GLN A 431 9.61 -23.99 -7.30
N HIS A 432 9.28 -25.16 -7.85
CA HIS A 432 9.86 -25.64 -9.10
C HIS A 432 9.83 -24.64 -10.27
N PRO A 433 8.69 -24.03 -10.65
CA PRO A 433 8.66 -23.13 -11.80
C PRO A 433 9.48 -21.85 -11.60
N TYR A 434 9.58 -21.36 -10.37
CA TYR A 434 10.42 -20.20 -10.05
C TYR A 434 11.91 -20.57 -10.06
N SER A 435 12.27 -21.77 -9.59
CA SER A 435 13.64 -22.27 -9.67
C SER A 435 14.11 -22.42 -11.12
N VAL A 436 13.27 -22.98 -12.01
CA VAL A 436 13.60 -23.16 -13.43
C VAL A 436 13.92 -21.82 -14.10
N MET A 437 13.05 -20.83 -13.96
CA MET A 437 13.30 -19.49 -14.50
C MET A 437 14.49 -18.80 -13.80
N GLY A 438 14.63 -18.95 -12.47
CA GLY A 438 15.75 -18.39 -11.72
C GLY A 438 17.11 -18.90 -12.21
N ASP A 439 17.21 -20.20 -12.49
CA ASP A 439 18.41 -20.81 -13.06
C ASP A 439 18.68 -20.31 -14.49
N ALA A 440 17.63 -20.19 -15.33
CA ALA A 440 17.74 -19.63 -16.67
C ALA A 440 18.24 -18.18 -16.66
N LEU A 441 17.75 -17.33 -15.74
CA LEU A 441 18.20 -15.94 -15.58
C LEU A 441 19.67 -15.85 -15.12
N LYS A 442 20.13 -16.77 -14.25
CA LYS A 442 21.54 -16.81 -13.79
C LYS A 442 22.53 -17.08 -14.92
N HIS A 443 22.11 -17.80 -15.96
CA HIS A 443 22.96 -18.11 -17.11
C HIS A 443 23.15 -16.90 -18.07
N GLN A 444 22.43 -15.82 -17.88
CA GLN A 444 22.51 -14.67 -18.78
C GLN A 444 23.66 -13.73 -18.43
N ASN A 445 24.16 -13.01 -19.44
CA ASN A 445 25.25 -12.03 -19.31
C ASN A 445 24.74 -10.63 -18.88
N ARG A 446 23.61 -10.58 -18.19
CA ARG A 446 22.97 -9.35 -17.69
C ARG A 446 22.28 -9.68 -16.37
N ASP A 447 22.33 -8.74 -15.43
CA ASP A 447 21.56 -8.83 -14.22
C ASP A 447 20.09 -8.51 -14.50
N ILE A 448 19.21 -9.47 -14.21
CA ILE A 448 17.76 -9.30 -14.28
C ILE A 448 17.23 -9.55 -12.88
N LEU A 449 16.70 -8.51 -12.25
CA LEU A 449 16.04 -8.59 -10.95
C LEU A 449 14.82 -9.50 -11.08
N TYR A 450 14.70 -10.49 -10.19
CA TYR A 450 13.67 -11.51 -10.28
C TYR A 450 12.62 -11.34 -9.19
N SER A 451 11.43 -10.89 -9.57
CA SER A 451 10.30 -10.62 -8.69
C SER A 451 9.23 -11.69 -8.82
N PHE A 452 8.96 -12.40 -7.73
CA PHE A 452 7.94 -13.45 -7.68
C PHE A 452 6.55 -12.84 -7.40
N CYS A 453 5.60 -13.14 -8.25
CA CYS A 453 4.21 -12.77 -8.04
C CYS A 453 3.36 -14.03 -7.87
N GLN A 454 3.32 -14.55 -6.64
CA GLN A 454 2.58 -15.78 -6.30
C GLN A 454 1.77 -15.63 -5.00
N TYR A 455 1.51 -14.40 -4.58
CA TYR A 455 0.50 -14.04 -3.58
C TYR A 455 0.74 -14.58 -2.16
N GLY A 456 2.00 -14.85 -1.77
CA GLY A 456 2.35 -15.38 -0.44
C GLY A 456 2.16 -16.88 -0.28
N MET A 457 1.83 -17.61 -1.36
CA MET A 457 1.59 -19.06 -1.28
C MET A 457 2.81 -19.81 -0.76
N GLY A 458 2.58 -20.75 0.14
CA GLY A 458 3.62 -21.58 0.73
C GLY A 458 4.63 -20.82 1.57
N ASN A 459 4.26 -19.65 2.14
CA ASN A 459 5.14 -18.77 2.89
C ASN A 459 6.39 -18.40 2.07
N VAL A 460 6.20 -17.81 0.89
CA VAL A 460 7.28 -17.50 -0.07
C VAL A 460 8.48 -16.79 0.58
N TRP A 461 8.25 -15.98 1.58
CA TRP A 461 9.32 -15.33 2.35
C TRP A 461 10.30 -16.28 3.03
N GLU A 462 9.92 -17.54 3.28
CA GLU A 462 10.80 -18.55 3.89
C GLU A 462 11.76 -19.21 2.89
N TRP A 463 11.51 -19.08 1.59
CA TRP A 463 12.24 -19.81 0.56
C TRP A 463 12.58 -19.03 -0.71
N GLY A 464 11.97 -17.85 -0.93
CA GLY A 464 12.13 -17.09 -2.17
C GLY A 464 13.58 -16.70 -2.48
N ASP A 465 14.33 -16.28 -1.48
CA ASP A 465 15.77 -15.97 -1.57
C ASP A 465 16.62 -17.18 -2.00
N LYS A 466 16.27 -18.38 -1.50
CA LYS A 466 17.03 -19.62 -1.73
C LYS A 466 16.99 -20.11 -3.17
N ILE A 467 16.00 -19.68 -3.94
CA ILE A 467 15.84 -20.03 -5.36
C ILE A 467 16.05 -18.83 -6.28
N GLY A 468 16.65 -17.74 -5.75
CA GLY A 468 17.12 -16.61 -6.54
C GLY A 468 16.14 -15.46 -6.70
N GLY A 469 15.05 -15.42 -5.92
CA GLY A 469 14.14 -14.28 -5.87
C GLY A 469 14.78 -13.07 -5.21
N ASN A 470 14.65 -11.89 -5.84
CA ASN A 470 15.07 -10.61 -5.27
C ASN A 470 13.91 -9.89 -4.58
N SER A 471 12.68 -10.17 -4.96
CA SER A 471 11.49 -9.75 -4.23
C SER A 471 10.36 -10.76 -4.43
N TRP A 472 9.38 -10.74 -3.54
CA TRP A 472 8.22 -11.62 -3.64
C TRP A 472 6.97 -11.00 -3.05
N ARG A 473 5.89 -11.06 -3.82
CA ARG A 473 4.56 -10.69 -3.36
C ARG A 473 4.16 -11.54 -2.17
N SER A 474 3.93 -10.91 -1.04
CA SER A 474 3.58 -11.56 0.22
C SER A 474 2.06 -11.73 0.42
N THR A 475 1.25 -11.07 -0.41
CA THR A 475 -0.22 -11.05 -0.34
C THR A 475 -0.85 -11.06 -1.73
N GLY A 476 -2.18 -11.18 -1.80
CA GLY A 476 -2.97 -10.91 -3.00
C GLY A 476 -2.84 -9.46 -3.45
N ASP A 477 -3.49 -9.14 -4.58
CA ASP A 477 -3.38 -7.83 -5.23
C ASP A 477 -3.99 -6.71 -4.40
N ILE A 478 -3.31 -5.57 -4.39
CA ILE A 478 -3.78 -4.33 -3.78
C ILE A 478 -4.79 -3.63 -4.69
N ASN A 479 -5.79 -3.00 -4.08
CA ASN A 479 -6.59 -1.96 -4.72
C ASN A 479 -6.52 -0.66 -3.91
N ASP A 480 -7.06 0.41 -4.44
CA ASP A 480 -6.99 1.75 -3.87
C ASP A 480 -8.07 2.02 -2.80
N SER A 481 -8.35 1.03 -1.96
CA SER A 481 -9.20 1.18 -0.77
C SER A 481 -8.37 1.08 0.51
N TRP A 482 -8.82 1.77 1.56
CA TRP A 482 -8.20 1.67 2.90
C TRP A 482 -8.11 0.24 3.39
N GLY A 483 -9.20 -0.52 3.28
CA GLY A 483 -9.25 -1.92 3.74
C GLY A 483 -8.22 -2.80 3.06
N SER A 484 -8.01 -2.63 1.74
CA SER A 484 -6.99 -3.35 0.99
C SER A 484 -5.58 -2.92 1.39
N MET A 485 -5.27 -1.63 1.33
CA MET A 485 -3.95 -1.09 1.62
C MET A 485 -3.53 -1.38 3.07
N ALA A 486 -4.38 -1.08 4.04
CA ALA A 486 -4.09 -1.32 5.45
C ALA A 486 -4.03 -2.82 5.78
N GLY A 487 -4.93 -3.64 5.22
CA GLY A 487 -4.91 -5.10 5.38
C GLY A 487 -3.60 -5.72 4.89
N ILE A 488 -3.11 -5.29 3.74
CA ILE A 488 -1.86 -5.78 3.14
C ILE A 488 -0.64 -5.26 3.91
N GLY A 489 -0.53 -3.94 4.09
CA GLY A 489 0.64 -3.31 4.69
C GLY A 489 0.88 -3.73 6.15
N PHE A 490 -0.14 -3.63 7.01
CA PHE A 490 0.00 -3.99 8.43
C PHE A 490 0.09 -5.50 8.69
N SER A 491 -0.22 -6.35 7.69
CA SER A 491 -0.02 -7.81 7.78
C SER A 491 1.45 -8.22 7.63
N GLN A 492 2.34 -7.31 7.20
CA GLN A 492 3.76 -7.61 7.01
C GLN A 492 4.54 -7.80 8.32
N ASN A 493 3.92 -7.50 9.47
CA ASN A 493 4.52 -7.76 10.77
C ASN A 493 4.83 -9.25 10.98
N GLY A 494 6.06 -9.57 11.34
CA GLY A 494 6.56 -10.94 11.48
C GLY A 494 7.34 -11.44 10.27
N HIS A 495 7.39 -10.68 9.16
CA HIS A 495 8.18 -11.00 7.98
C HIS A 495 9.56 -10.32 7.96
N GLU A 496 9.88 -9.46 8.93
CA GLU A 496 11.08 -8.63 8.98
C GLU A 496 12.40 -9.43 8.89
N LYS A 497 12.42 -10.65 9.41
CA LYS A 497 13.62 -11.53 9.37
C LYS A 497 13.90 -12.15 7.99
N TYR A 498 12.98 -11.98 7.03
CA TYR A 498 13.09 -12.57 5.70
C TYR A 498 13.44 -11.53 4.63
N ALA A 499 13.51 -10.25 5.00
CA ALA A 499 13.97 -9.18 4.12
C ALA A 499 15.39 -8.73 4.48
N GLY A 500 16.13 -8.28 3.48
CA GLY A 500 17.48 -7.77 3.64
C GLY A 500 18.15 -7.49 2.29
N PRO A 501 19.39 -6.96 2.29
CA PRO A 501 20.06 -6.59 1.04
C PRO A 501 20.11 -7.74 0.04
N GLY A 502 19.45 -7.54 -1.10
CA GLY A 502 19.35 -8.51 -2.20
C GLY A 502 18.01 -9.26 -2.27
N HIS A 503 17.11 -9.10 -1.26
CA HIS A 503 15.83 -9.82 -1.23
C HIS A 503 14.80 -9.12 -0.32
N TRP A 504 13.58 -8.90 -0.81
CA TRP A 504 12.59 -8.01 -0.21
C TRP A 504 11.19 -8.61 -0.19
N ASN A 505 10.47 -8.39 0.93
CA ASN A 505 9.03 -8.63 0.99
C ASN A 505 8.30 -7.54 0.19
N ASP A 506 7.40 -7.94 -0.69
CA ASP A 506 6.66 -7.03 -1.57
C ASP A 506 5.17 -7.03 -1.19
N PRO A 507 4.67 -5.96 -0.57
CA PRO A 507 3.25 -5.78 -0.25
C PRO A 507 2.44 -5.18 -1.42
N ASP A 508 3.00 -5.19 -2.64
CA ASP A 508 2.42 -4.69 -3.87
C ASP A 508 2.59 -3.17 -4.10
N MET A 509 2.02 -2.69 -5.18
CA MET A 509 2.16 -1.37 -5.80
C MET A 509 1.77 -0.20 -4.89
N LEU A 510 2.28 0.98 -5.23
CA LEU A 510 1.82 2.25 -4.66
C LEU A 510 0.58 2.73 -5.42
N VAL A 511 -0.59 2.68 -4.77
CA VAL A 511 -1.88 3.06 -5.37
C VAL A 511 -2.26 4.52 -5.04
N VAL A 512 -1.32 5.44 -5.28
CA VAL A 512 -1.50 6.90 -5.16
C VAL A 512 -1.71 7.53 -6.54
N GLY A 513 -2.21 8.76 -6.61
CA GLY A 513 -2.41 9.48 -7.87
C GLY A 513 -3.58 8.94 -8.70
N LYS A 514 -3.46 8.89 -10.03
CA LYS A 514 -4.51 8.37 -10.91
C LYS A 514 -4.25 6.92 -11.30
N VAL A 515 -5.14 6.04 -10.86
CA VAL A 515 -5.18 4.60 -11.13
C VAL A 515 -6.47 4.23 -11.89
N GLY A 516 -6.75 2.95 -12.17
CA GLY A 516 -8.01 2.57 -12.82
C GLY A 516 -8.00 1.19 -13.48
N TRP A 517 -6.87 0.47 -13.48
CA TRP A 517 -6.74 -0.89 -14.07
C TRP A 517 -7.34 -1.04 -15.47
N GLY A 518 -7.16 -0.01 -16.30
CA GLY A 518 -7.72 -0.05 -17.65
C GLY A 518 -7.80 1.32 -18.32
N PRO A 519 -8.69 1.46 -19.31
CA PRO A 519 -8.76 2.68 -20.12
C PRO A 519 -9.33 3.90 -19.39
N SER A 520 -10.06 3.69 -18.27
CA SER A 520 -10.73 4.75 -17.53
C SER A 520 -9.99 5.00 -16.22
N LEU A 521 -9.16 6.05 -16.18
CA LEU A 521 -8.44 6.47 -15.01
C LEU A 521 -9.32 7.34 -14.10
N HIS A 522 -9.10 7.20 -12.79
CA HIS A 522 -9.69 8.04 -11.74
C HIS A 522 -8.64 8.39 -10.68
N PRO A 523 -8.81 9.47 -9.92
CA PRO A 523 -8.00 9.68 -8.72
C PRO A 523 -8.16 8.49 -7.77
N THR A 524 -7.08 8.11 -7.08
CA THR A 524 -7.15 7.07 -6.05
C THR A 524 -8.29 7.35 -5.07
N HIS A 525 -8.96 6.30 -4.60
CA HIS A 525 -9.97 6.40 -3.56
C HIS A 525 -9.36 6.57 -2.15
N LEU A 526 -8.05 6.37 -2.01
CA LEU A 526 -7.36 6.64 -0.74
C LEU A 526 -7.41 8.13 -0.41
N THR A 527 -7.83 8.44 0.81
CA THR A 527 -7.80 9.82 1.33
C THR A 527 -6.35 10.35 1.47
N PRO A 528 -6.13 11.64 1.61
CA PRO A 528 -4.79 12.19 1.82
C PRO A 528 -4.02 11.54 2.97
N ASN A 529 -4.65 11.32 4.13
CA ASN A 529 -4.02 10.65 5.27
C ASN A 529 -3.66 9.20 4.94
N GLU A 530 -4.53 8.48 4.26
CA GLU A 530 -4.31 7.09 3.84
C GLU A 530 -3.14 6.99 2.86
N GLN A 531 -2.98 7.96 1.95
CA GLN A 531 -1.83 8.01 1.05
C GLN A 531 -0.53 8.30 1.80
N TYR A 532 -0.51 9.19 2.82
CA TYR A 532 0.63 9.38 3.70
C TYR A 532 0.96 8.11 4.49
N THR A 533 -0.05 7.40 4.99
CA THR A 533 0.11 6.11 5.67
C THR A 533 0.70 5.06 4.73
N HIS A 534 0.20 4.98 3.51
CA HIS A 534 0.68 4.05 2.49
C HIS A 534 2.18 4.22 2.22
N ILE A 535 2.62 5.43 1.86
CA ILE A 535 4.04 5.68 1.58
C ILE A 535 4.91 5.48 2.83
N SER A 536 4.47 5.98 4.00
CA SER A 536 5.21 5.84 5.26
C SER A 536 5.44 4.37 5.63
N LEU A 537 4.39 3.54 5.52
CA LEU A 537 4.46 2.13 5.86
C LEU A 537 5.32 1.35 4.87
N TRP A 538 5.16 1.55 3.55
CA TRP A 538 5.99 0.91 2.52
C TRP A 538 7.47 1.27 2.67
N CYS A 539 7.78 2.53 3.02
CA CYS A 539 9.17 2.93 3.31
C CYS A 539 9.72 2.26 4.58
N LEU A 540 8.93 2.13 5.63
CA LEU A 540 9.34 1.42 6.85
C LEU A 540 9.53 -0.09 6.62
N LEU A 541 8.76 -0.67 5.71
CA LEU A 541 8.84 -2.10 5.37
C LEU A 541 10.05 -2.45 4.50
N ASP A 542 10.84 -1.48 4.03
CA ASP A 542 11.89 -1.70 3.01
C ASP A 542 11.36 -2.51 1.82
N SER A 543 10.14 -2.19 1.42
CA SER A 543 9.50 -2.88 0.31
C SER A 543 9.90 -2.25 -1.03
N PRO A 544 9.77 -3.00 -2.13
CA PRO A 544 9.75 -2.40 -3.46
C PRO A 544 8.77 -1.23 -3.52
N LEU A 545 9.20 -0.10 -4.08
CA LEU A 545 8.35 1.07 -4.29
C LEU A 545 8.03 1.16 -5.80
N LEU A 546 6.91 0.59 -6.22
CA LEU A 546 6.48 0.59 -7.60
C LEU A 546 5.22 1.46 -7.77
N ILE A 547 5.40 2.63 -8.39
CA ILE A 547 4.32 3.59 -8.67
C ILE A 547 3.31 2.93 -9.62
N GLY A 548 2.04 2.85 -9.21
CA GLY A 548 0.95 2.26 -10.00
C GLY A 548 0.12 3.27 -10.80
N CYS A 549 0.36 4.58 -10.66
CA CYS A 549 -0.44 5.60 -11.34
C CYS A 549 0.09 5.97 -12.73
N ASP A 550 -0.73 6.68 -13.50
CA ASP A 550 -0.28 7.35 -14.73
C ASP A 550 0.60 8.55 -14.39
N MET A 551 1.91 8.38 -14.50
CA MET A 551 2.89 9.42 -14.17
C MET A 551 2.78 10.68 -15.04
N THR A 552 2.14 10.61 -16.21
CA THR A 552 1.91 11.78 -17.07
C THR A 552 0.83 12.72 -16.53
N GLN A 553 0.08 12.29 -15.50
CA GLN A 553 -1.04 13.01 -14.91
C GLN A 553 -0.89 13.24 -13.39
N MET A 554 0.33 13.18 -12.84
CA MET A 554 0.56 13.44 -11.42
C MET A 554 0.27 14.90 -11.08
N ASP A 555 -0.48 15.11 -10.00
CA ASP A 555 -0.69 16.41 -9.39
C ASP A 555 0.43 16.76 -8.37
N PRO A 556 0.49 18.02 -7.87
CA PRO A 556 1.50 18.41 -6.89
C PRO A 556 1.46 17.61 -5.59
N PHE A 557 0.29 17.13 -5.16
CA PHE A 557 0.15 16.33 -3.96
C PHE A 557 0.80 14.95 -4.16
N THR A 558 0.45 14.25 -5.22
CA THR A 558 1.04 12.95 -5.59
C THR A 558 2.56 13.07 -5.75
N LEU A 559 3.03 14.12 -6.45
CA LEU A 559 4.46 14.36 -6.61
C LEU A 559 5.15 14.60 -5.25
N GLY A 560 4.53 15.36 -4.36
CA GLY A 560 5.03 15.60 -3.00
C GLY A 560 5.17 14.32 -2.16
N LEU A 561 4.27 13.35 -2.34
CA LEU A 561 4.37 12.03 -1.69
C LEU A 561 5.60 11.24 -2.18
N LEU A 562 5.95 11.35 -3.46
CA LEU A 562 6.96 10.54 -4.14
C LEU A 562 8.36 11.21 -4.19
N THR A 563 8.49 12.45 -3.70
CA THR A 563 9.76 13.22 -3.79
C THR A 563 10.31 13.66 -2.44
N ASN A 564 9.85 13.08 -1.33
CA ASN A 564 10.40 13.37 -0.01
C ASN A 564 11.66 12.52 0.25
N ASP A 565 12.82 13.12 0.06
CA ASP A 565 14.11 12.41 0.19
C ASP A 565 14.37 11.87 1.60
N GLU A 566 13.84 12.48 2.67
CA GLU A 566 14.02 11.96 4.03
C GLU A 566 13.12 10.74 4.29
N VAL A 567 11.93 10.71 3.71
CA VAL A 567 11.03 9.54 3.76
C VAL A 567 11.58 8.41 2.90
N LEU A 568 12.02 8.71 1.67
CA LEU A 568 12.63 7.72 0.77
C LEU A 568 13.93 7.14 1.32
N ALA A 569 14.72 7.93 2.08
CA ALA A 569 15.93 7.45 2.74
C ALA A 569 15.66 6.38 3.80
N VAL A 570 14.45 6.31 4.37
CA VAL A 570 14.07 5.21 5.27
C VAL A 570 14.03 3.88 4.51
N ASN A 571 13.45 3.86 3.31
CA ASN A 571 13.38 2.69 2.43
C ASN A 571 14.75 2.32 1.85
N GLN A 572 15.56 3.31 1.52
CA GLN A 572 16.86 3.12 0.87
C GLN A 572 18.04 3.03 1.85
N ASP A 573 17.76 2.81 3.14
CA ASP A 573 18.81 2.66 4.15
C ASP A 573 19.64 1.39 3.89
N PRO A 574 20.99 1.51 3.84
CA PRO A 574 21.86 0.38 3.48
C PRO A 574 21.87 -0.78 4.49
N LEU A 575 21.30 -0.60 5.69
CA LEU A 575 21.13 -1.70 6.63
C LEU A 575 20.08 -2.71 6.14
N GLY A 576 19.09 -2.26 5.35
CA GLY A 576 18.06 -3.09 4.75
C GLY A 576 17.22 -3.87 5.77
N LYS A 577 16.88 -3.25 6.90
CA LYS A 577 16.05 -3.86 7.94
C LYS A 577 14.61 -3.40 7.84
N GLN A 578 13.71 -4.31 7.53
CA GLN A 578 12.27 -4.06 7.58
C GLN A 578 11.83 -3.72 9.01
N ALA A 579 10.93 -2.75 9.17
CA ALA A 579 10.34 -2.39 10.47
C ALA A 579 9.48 -3.52 11.04
N ALA A 580 9.51 -3.62 12.37
CA ALA A 580 8.59 -4.44 13.15
C ALA A 580 7.59 -3.57 13.90
N ARG A 581 6.42 -4.13 14.22
CA ARG A 581 5.44 -3.47 15.07
C ARG A 581 5.88 -3.51 16.53
N VAL A 582 6.08 -2.32 17.11
CA VAL A 582 6.50 -2.15 18.51
C VAL A 582 5.32 -2.19 19.46
N THR A 583 4.24 -1.46 19.13
CA THR A 583 3.01 -1.45 19.92
C THR A 583 1.77 -1.58 19.05
N LYS A 584 0.71 -2.12 19.62
CA LYS A 584 -0.64 -2.14 19.06
C LYS A 584 -1.63 -1.97 20.19
N ASN A 585 -2.48 -0.96 20.11
CA ASN A 585 -3.49 -0.62 21.10
C ASN A 585 -4.91 -0.95 20.62
N ASP A 586 -5.84 -1.08 21.55
CA ASP A 586 -7.24 -1.42 21.25
C ASP A 586 -8.01 -0.27 20.56
N ASP A 587 -7.50 0.95 20.64
CA ASP A 587 -8.02 2.15 19.95
C ASP A 587 -7.62 2.22 18.47
N GLY A 588 -6.95 1.20 17.95
CA GLY A 588 -6.47 1.15 16.56
C GLY A 588 -5.14 1.84 16.33
N THR A 589 -4.48 2.39 17.36
CA THR A 589 -3.16 2.99 17.18
C THR A 589 -2.06 1.93 17.18
N GLU A 590 -1.06 2.10 16.31
CA GLU A 590 0.10 1.22 16.20
C GLU A 590 1.39 2.04 16.08
N VAL A 591 2.49 1.53 16.62
CA VAL A 591 3.84 2.07 16.40
C VAL A 591 4.72 1.01 15.76
N TRP A 592 5.41 1.39 14.70
CA TRP A 592 6.35 0.55 13.96
C TRP A 592 7.73 1.20 13.98
N ALA A 593 8.78 0.40 14.06
CA ALA A 593 10.14 0.93 14.11
C ALA A 593 11.16 -0.01 13.45
N LYS A 594 12.22 0.58 12.91
CA LYS A 594 13.40 -0.10 12.41
C LYS A 594 14.69 0.64 12.82
N ASP A 595 15.78 -0.12 12.89
CA ASP A 595 17.12 0.46 13.00
C ASP A 595 17.57 1.02 11.65
N MET A 596 18.31 2.13 11.69
CA MET A 596 18.96 2.74 10.53
C MET A 596 20.49 2.55 10.62
N SER A 597 21.14 2.58 9.48
CA SER A 597 22.59 2.36 9.36
C SER A 597 23.45 3.40 10.10
N ASP A 598 22.92 4.59 10.33
CA ASP A 598 23.59 5.67 11.08
C ASP A 598 23.40 5.57 12.61
N GLY A 599 22.76 4.50 13.09
CA GLY A 599 22.47 4.25 14.51
C GLY A 599 21.21 4.92 15.03
N SER A 600 20.50 5.69 14.22
CA SER A 600 19.16 6.20 14.52
C SER A 600 18.08 5.14 14.33
N LYS A 601 16.84 5.50 14.63
CA LYS A 601 15.67 4.67 14.33
C LYS A 601 14.66 5.45 13.49
N ALA A 602 14.09 4.80 12.47
CA ALA A 602 12.88 5.29 11.81
C ALA A 602 11.67 4.72 12.54
N VAL A 603 10.71 5.60 12.89
CA VAL A 603 9.53 5.26 13.69
C VAL A 603 8.28 5.82 13.04
N GLY A 604 7.31 4.96 12.74
CA GLY A 604 5.99 5.35 12.26
C GLY A 604 4.96 5.22 13.38
N LEU A 605 4.26 6.32 13.66
CA LEU A 605 3.12 6.37 14.56
C LEU A 605 1.86 6.38 13.69
N PHE A 606 1.04 5.35 13.79
CA PHE A 606 -0.13 5.14 12.93
C PHE A 606 -1.42 5.16 13.75
N ASN A 607 -2.45 5.76 13.19
CA ASN A 607 -3.81 5.65 13.67
C ASN A 607 -4.66 4.96 12.61
N ARG A 608 -5.12 3.75 12.90
CA ARG A 608 -6.00 2.96 12.03
C ARG A 608 -7.48 3.14 12.37
N GLY A 609 -7.77 3.98 13.36
CA GLY A 609 -9.12 4.27 13.82
C GLY A 609 -9.79 5.38 13.02
N GLU A 610 -11.10 5.49 13.18
CA GLU A 610 -11.95 6.45 12.47
C GLU A 610 -11.91 7.86 13.06
N MET A 611 -11.38 8.05 14.26
CA MET A 611 -11.23 9.35 14.92
C MET A 611 -9.76 9.71 15.07
N PRO A 612 -9.38 11.00 15.14
CA PRO A 612 -8.03 11.40 15.55
C PRO A 612 -7.66 10.79 16.90
N ALA A 613 -6.41 10.37 17.05
CA ALA A 613 -5.91 9.74 18.27
C ALA A 613 -4.53 10.24 18.64
N LYS A 614 -4.22 10.27 19.94
CA LYS A 614 -2.86 10.50 20.45
C LYS A 614 -2.08 9.21 20.40
N VAL A 615 -0.98 9.20 19.65
CA VAL A 615 -0.07 8.05 19.56
C VAL A 615 1.22 8.37 20.31
N THR A 616 1.62 7.49 21.18
CA THR A 616 2.82 7.66 22.04
C THR A 616 3.81 6.54 21.81
N ILE A 617 5.09 6.88 21.70
CA ILE A 617 6.21 5.94 21.76
C ILE A 617 7.12 6.30 22.95
N LYS A 618 7.39 5.33 23.82
CA LYS A 618 8.37 5.47 24.89
C LYS A 618 9.74 5.04 24.39
N TRP A 619 10.77 5.73 24.86
CA TRP A 619 12.15 5.40 24.48
C TRP A 619 12.56 4.00 24.91
N SER A 620 12.03 3.51 26.05
CA SER A 620 12.22 2.12 26.48
C SER A 620 11.74 1.08 25.47
N ASP A 621 10.65 1.36 24.76
CA ASP A 621 10.05 0.42 23.79
C ASP A 621 10.91 0.34 22.51
N LEU A 622 11.71 1.37 22.24
CA LEU A 622 12.71 1.39 21.18
C LEU A 622 14.10 0.87 21.64
N GLY A 623 14.26 0.53 22.93
CA GLY A 623 15.55 0.12 23.48
C GLY A 623 16.58 1.26 23.60
N VAL A 624 16.12 2.53 23.61
CA VAL A 624 16.97 3.72 23.81
C VAL A 624 16.66 4.38 25.14
N THR A 625 17.59 5.19 25.65
CA THR A 625 17.47 5.84 26.97
C THR A 625 17.90 7.29 26.93
N GLY A 626 17.32 8.12 27.81
CA GLY A 626 17.57 9.55 27.87
C GLY A 626 16.81 10.33 26.79
N ALA A 627 16.97 11.65 26.83
CA ALA A 627 16.35 12.52 25.84
C ALA A 627 16.83 12.19 24.42
N GLN A 628 15.92 12.17 23.49
CA GLN A 628 16.18 11.89 22.08
C GLN A 628 15.86 13.12 21.23
N HIS A 629 16.59 13.28 20.14
CA HIS A 629 16.26 14.19 19.07
C HIS A 629 15.25 13.54 18.14
N VAL A 630 14.15 14.23 17.82
CA VAL A 630 13.06 13.73 16.98
C VAL A 630 12.88 14.65 15.79
N ARG A 631 12.91 14.07 14.59
CA ARG A 631 12.73 14.77 13.32
C ARG A 631 11.50 14.24 12.59
N ASP A 632 10.55 15.13 12.30
CA ASP A 632 9.42 14.86 11.38
C ASP A 632 9.95 14.77 9.95
N LEU A 633 9.91 13.56 9.37
CA LEU A 633 10.50 13.30 8.05
C LEU A 633 9.64 13.88 6.91
N TRP A 634 8.32 13.91 7.07
CA TRP A 634 7.46 14.50 6.03
C TRP A 634 7.66 16.01 5.93
N ARG A 635 7.74 16.71 7.05
CA ARG A 635 7.93 18.16 7.09
C ARG A 635 9.40 18.58 7.13
N GLN A 636 10.32 17.61 7.21
CA GLN A 636 11.78 17.80 7.28
C GLN A 636 12.18 18.82 8.36
N LYS A 637 11.57 18.70 9.53
CA LYS A 637 11.81 19.61 10.66
C LYS A 637 11.91 18.87 11.99
N ASP A 638 12.67 19.45 12.92
CA ASP A 638 12.79 18.93 14.27
C ASP A 638 11.53 19.24 15.05
N VAL A 639 11.11 18.29 15.89
CA VAL A 639 9.95 18.40 16.78
C VAL A 639 10.36 18.15 18.22
N THR A 640 9.62 18.75 19.15
CA THR A 640 9.89 18.58 20.59
C THR A 640 9.39 17.23 21.07
N SER A 641 10.14 16.63 22.00
CA SER A 641 9.78 15.39 22.67
C SER A 641 9.94 15.55 24.18
N ASP A 642 9.32 14.66 24.95
CA ASP A 642 9.58 14.53 26.37
C ASP A 642 10.90 13.80 26.63
N SER A 643 11.36 13.80 27.87
CA SER A 643 12.62 13.16 28.26
C SER A 643 12.66 11.65 28.04
N ASP A 644 11.50 10.99 28.04
CA ASP A 644 11.34 9.54 27.99
C ASP A 644 10.39 9.03 26.88
N SER A 645 9.77 9.95 26.11
CA SER A 645 8.74 9.61 25.13
C SER A 645 8.57 10.69 24.06
N PHE A 646 7.84 10.33 23.00
CA PHE A 646 7.27 11.25 22.01
C PHE A 646 5.78 10.95 21.83
N THR A 647 4.96 11.98 21.90
CA THR A 647 3.50 11.89 21.71
C THR A 647 3.06 12.90 20.64
N THR A 648 2.22 12.46 19.73
CA THR A 648 1.61 13.35 18.73
C THR A 648 0.16 12.93 18.48
N GLU A 649 -0.65 13.87 18.01
CA GLU A 649 -1.98 13.56 17.48
C GLU A 649 -1.85 13.13 16.03
N VAL A 650 -2.49 12.00 15.70
CA VAL A 650 -2.53 11.44 14.35
C VAL A 650 -3.98 11.38 13.91
N GLY A 651 -4.28 12.00 12.78
CA GLY A 651 -5.63 12.04 12.19
C GLY A 651 -6.15 10.64 11.85
N ARG A 652 -7.43 10.57 11.47
CA ARG A 652 -8.07 9.35 10.95
C ARG A 652 -7.18 8.71 9.87
N HIS A 653 -6.95 7.40 9.97
CA HIS A 653 -6.15 6.59 9.03
C HIS A 653 -4.75 7.15 8.72
N GLY A 654 -4.27 8.07 9.56
CA GLY A 654 -3.05 8.83 9.33
C GLY A 654 -1.78 8.17 9.85
N ALA A 655 -0.66 8.77 9.47
CA ALA A 655 0.67 8.43 9.92
C ALA A 655 1.46 9.67 10.33
N PHE A 656 2.36 9.51 11.30
CA PHE A 656 3.40 10.46 11.63
C PHE A 656 4.75 9.74 11.62
N LEU A 657 5.60 10.04 10.64
CA LEU A 657 6.87 9.34 10.43
C LEU A 657 8.02 10.19 10.95
N VAL A 658 8.79 9.64 11.88
CA VAL A 658 9.91 10.35 12.51
C VAL A 658 11.21 9.56 12.45
N LYS A 659 12.32 10.31 12.51
CA LYS A 659 13.64 9.77 12.83
C LYS A 659 13.98 10.13 14.27
N VAL A 660 14.40 9.12 15.04
CA VAL A 660 14.78 9.24 16.44
C VAL A 660 16.28 8.99 16.57
N SER A 661 17.01 9.93 17.14
CA SER A 661 18.47 9.85 17.35
C SER A 661 18.88 10.47 18.67
N LYS A 662 20.13 10.27 19.10
CA LYS A 662 20.70 10.91 20.29
C LYS A 662 20.98 12.38 20.05
#